data_69ef4637c53e2ce443b35f8fd4855e13
#
_entry.id   69ef4637c53e2ce443b35f8fd4855e13
#
_cell.length_a   1.000
_cell.length_b   1.000
_cell.length_c   1.000
_cell.angle_alpha   90.00
_cell.angle_beta   90.00
_cell.angle_gamma   90.00
#
_symmetry.space_group_name_H-M   'P 1'
#
loop_
_entity.id
_entity.type
_entity.pdbx_description
1 polymer ?
#
loop_
_entity_poly.entity_id
_entity_poly.type
_entity_poly.pdbx_seq_one_letter_code
_entity_poly.pdbx_strand_id
1 'polypeptide(L)'
;MIDAWLKSDLEQIFNKHPVAVLIDESGDVEFLLNTIDNQCIIHRANSEIEELHVKYLIEREQPSSKKYLIYTSTPRDDLRFIREYCETNGCLEIRYLQNYIKEKVHQTLNLNINLPKDELIAAAKVSVGKDRTYWMDLSHKGATEIFDLKKELLPFIHDPEKYEAEKYDPQLREIFYRKVNELLGQEYIPKPAKTLASEVVDKMLDGLAIGECDPTLEAVYNSWLDSINYKSSFAGYLGSYNLPSEMDIWTVSPTHPFRQVDEQWLMIIRENIGNKEALPNYLARISRRIQSEQARSLGIVFWTDVKVLLEFDPKDISYLNSFSECVDYYAKYFFKIDTAIRNLYTEFLNKRELLEPFQDYYKEMVSIFLDKWFKYFSGYQEQQTGLLQRILDESSQKTAVIVGDGITYEIACQIASKINGNFTLTKKSILADIPSETENNMSRIYMANGATESIHKKRETFLVEQNTDVSIDFLKLDDVIEEEKPSQYLICAYRDIDELGEKMQQKALKYISETTINIIAEKVSLLLSSGFSKVYLITDHGFVLTGILSEADKISVSIDGVHEKAERYIRTVERQQSLGNGIIEFEKKYQAYNFIYFSKTINPFKTPGAYGYSHGGVSPQELVPPYFVWERSSGPTQTLNVSFHNKDELKSVTGELFQLKVMAGKGVGDLFSMDRKVYLVFFSNKVQINKSDVFTIQRNETVTKEYTFDGYTEITVLLLDAQTKEQLDRAAVIQNKARDLSGL
;
A
#
# COMPACT_ATOMS: atom_id res chain seq x y z
N MET A 1 24.83 13.47 -29.09
CA MET A 1 25.44 14.00 -30.35
C MET A 1 26.91 14.33 -30.18
N ILE A 2 27.38 14.95 -29.08
CA ILE A 2 28.82 15.31 -28.99
C ILE A 2 29.72 14.07 -29.03
N ASP A 3 29.30 12.99 -28.37
CA ASP A 3 29.94 11.68 -28.44
C ASP A 3 29.96 11.10 -29.85
N ALA A 4 28.87 11.30 -30.64
CA ALA A 4 28.82 10.87 -32.02
C ALA A 4 29.74 11.71 -32.92
N TRP A 5 29.87 13.02 -32.67
CA TRP A 5 30.79 13.88 -33.43
C TRP A 5 32.25 13.46 -33.21
N LEU A 6 32.64 13.28 -31.91
CA LEU A 6 33.99 12.82 -31.59
C LEU A 6 34.29 11.45 -32.17
N LYS A 7 33.35 10.51 -32.06
CA LYS A 7 33.48 9.17 -32.68
C LYS A 7 33.66 9.27 -34.21
N SER A 8 32.86 10.07 -34.88
CA SER A 8 32.94 10.27 -36.32
C SER A 8 34.31 10.85 -36.77
N ASP A 9 34.83 11.83 -36.01
CA ASP A 9 36.13 12.44 -36.32
C ASP A 9 37.27 11.43 -36.09
N LEU A 10 37.22 10.66 -35.02
CA LEU A 10 38.21 9.61 -34.76
C LEU A 10 38.11 8.46 -35.77
N GLU A 11 36.90 8.07 -36.17
CA GLU A 11 36.68 7.06 -37.22
C GLU A 11 37.30 7.46 -38.56
N GLN A 12 37.29 8.73 -38.94
CA GLN A 12 37.94 9.20 -40.15
C GLN A 12 39.47 8.94 -40.13
N ILE A 13 40.08 9.03 -38.95
CA ILE A 13 41.51 8.69 -38.77
C ILE A 13 41.69 7.19 -38.74
N PHE A 14 40.88 6.46 -37.95
CA PHE A 14 40.97 5.02 -37.78
C PHE A 14 40.65 4.21 -39.06
N ASN A 15 39.96 4.80 -40.02
CA ASN A 15 39.73 4.17 -41.31
C ASN A 15 40.99 4.10 -42.16
N LYS A 16 42.00 4.93 -41.85
CA LYS A 16 43.26 5.01 -42.58
C LYS A 16 44.45 4.48 -41.77
N HIS A 17 44.40 4.62 -40.46
CA HIS A 17 45.53 4.36 -39.58
C HIS A 17 45.06 3.67 -38.31
N PRO A 18 45.86 2.74 -37.71
CA PRO A 18 45.51 2.05 -36.48
C PRO A 18 45.72 2.91 -35.22
N VAL A 19 46.45 4.02 -35.31
CA VAL A 19 46.74 4.93 -34.18
C VAL A 19 46.16 6.30 -34.45
N ALA A 20 45.48 6.90 -33.50
CA ALA A 20 45.04 8.29 -33.53
C ALA A 20 45.53 9.00 -32.26
N VAL A 21 45.87 10.29 -32.41
CA VAL A 21 46.23 11.13 -31.25
C VAL A 21 45.10 12.15 -31.04
N LEU A 22 44.59 12.22 -29.83
CA LEU A 22 43.65 13.28 -29.42
C LEU A 22 44.37 14.25 -28.47
N ILE A 23 44.55 15.47 -28.97
CA ILE A 23 45.16 16.55 -28.21
C ILE A 23 44.04 17.42 -27.63
N ASP A 24 43.97 17.51 -26.32
CA ASP A 24 42.98 18.26 -25.56
C ASP A 24 43.71 19.26 -24.66
N GLU A 25 44.13 20.39 -25.23
CA GLU A 25 44.95 21.38 -24.53
C GLU A 25 44.29 21.95 -23.27
N SER A 26 42.97 22.03 -23.25
CA SER A 26 42.20 22.52 -22.08
C SER A 26 41.83 21.48 -21.05
N GLY A 27 41.95 20.18 -21.38
CA GLY A 27 41.48 19.08 -20.54
C GLY A 27 39.96 18.93 -20.44
N ASP A 28 39.21 19.67 -21.27
CA ASP A 28 37.75 19.74 -21.21
C ASP A 28 37.05 18.58 -21.93
N VAL A 29 37.78 17.71 -22.69
CA VAL A 29 37.24 16.61 -23.51
C VAL A 29 37.33 15.26 -22.79
N GLU A 30 38.07 15.13 -21.71
CA GLU A 30 38.38 13.86 -21.05
C GLU A 30 37.12 13.03 -20.71
N PHE A 31 35.99 13.66 -20.35
CA PHE A 31 34.72 13.00 -20.03
C PHE A 31 34.14 12.20 -21.22
N LEU A 32 34.53 12.52 -22.45
CA LEU A 32 34.11 11.78 -23.64
C LEU A 32 34.89 10.50 -23.90
N LEU A 33 36.05 10.32 -23.28
CA LEU A 33 36.86 9.10 -23.46
C LEU A 33 36.08 7.85 -23.06
N ASN A 34 35.27 7.93 -21.99
CA ASN A 34 34.45 6.82 -21.53
C ASN A 34 33.39 6.39 -22.56
N THR A 35 33.04 7.27 -23.52
CA THR A 35 32.08 6.95 -24.57
C THR A 35 32.66 6.14 -25.72
N ILE A 36 34.00 6.08 -25.84
CA ILE A 36 34.74 5.43 -26.94
C ILE A 36 35.58 4.24 -26.46
N ASP A 37 35.62 3.94 -25.17
CA ASP A 37 36.44 2.90 -24.52
C ASP A 37 36.27 1.50 -25.13
N ASN A 38 35.11 1.18 -25.68
CA ASN A 38 34.83 -0.10 -26.31
C ASN A 38 35.30 -0.20 -27.80
N GLN A 39 35.83 0.86 -28.37
CA GLN A 39 36.17 0.93 -29.79
C GLN A 39 37.68 0.89 -30.07
N CYS A 40 38.48 1.29 -29.10
CA CYS A 40 39.92 1.37 -29.18
C CYS A 40 40.57 1.26 -27.80
N ILE A 41 41.86 0.96 -27.78
CA ILE A 41 42.64 0.98 -26.52
C ILE A 41 43.10 2.41 -26.28
N ILE A 42 42.74 2.99 -25.13
CA ILE A 42 43.08 4.38 -24.80
C ILE A 42 44.32 4.42 -23.91
N HIS A 43 45.31 5.16 -24.34
CA HIS A 43 46.51 5.47 -23.57
C HIS A 43 46.57 6.98 -23.26
N ARG A 44 46.95 7.34 -22.04
CA ARG A 44 47.20 8.73 -21.63
C ARG A 44 48.69 9.03 -21.64
N ALA A 45 49.06 10.20 -22.21
CA ALA A 45 50.47 10.62 -22.33
C ALA A 45 50.58 12.13 -22.11
N ASN A 46 50.66 12.59 -20.85
CA ASN A 46 50.73 14.00 -20.48
C ASN A 46 52.12 14.43 -20.02
N SER A 47 53.12 13.55 -20.15
CA SER A 47 54.51 13.83 -19.85
C SER A 47 55.43 13.14 -20.85
N GLU A 48 56.65 13.61 -20.99
CA GLU A 48 57.68 13.02 -21.86
C GLU A 48 57.94 11.53 -21.57
N ILE A 49 57.91 11.16 -20.29
CA ILE A 49 58.11 9.73 -19.88
C ILE A 49 56.89 8.90 -20.28
N GLU A 50 55.71 9.42 -20.13
CA GLU A 50 54.50 8.72 -20.54
C GLU A 50 54.40 8.61 -22.08
N GLU A 51 54.80 9.65 -22.82
CA GLU A 51 54.88 9.57 -24.27
C GLU A 51 55.81 8.42 -24.72
N LEU A 52 57.01 8.37 -24.14
CA LEU A 52 57.96 7.30 -24.42
C LEU A 52 57.42 5.91 -24.08
N HIS A 53 56.75 5.79 -22.95
CA HIS A 53 56.16 4.54 -22.50
C HIS A 53 55.01 4.11 -23.45
N VAL A 54 54.11 5.00 -23.82
CA VAL A 54 52.98 4.73 -24.73
C VAL A 54 53.52 4.34 -26.12
N LYS A 55 54.51 5.06 -26.63
CA LYS A 55 55.18 4.69 -27.88
C LYS A 55 55.76 3.27 -27.82
N TYR A 56 56.51 2.94 -26.79
CA TYR A 56 57.04 1.62 -26.57
C TYR A 56 55.96 0.52 -26.56
N LEU A 57 54.83 0.75 -25.85
CA LEU A 57 53.73 -0.20 -25.78
C LEU A 57 53.13 -0.45 -27.19
N ILE A 58 52.83 0.60 -27.92
CA ILE A 58 52.23 0.52 -29.26
C ILE A 58 53.18 -0.18 -30.25
N GLU A 59 54.46 0.19 -30.29
CA GLU A 59 55.44 -0.44 -31.18
C GLU A 59 55.71 -1.91 -30.85
N ARG A 60 55.69 -2.28 -29.56
CA ARG A 60 55.85 -3.65 -29.15
C ARG A 60 54.67 -4.54 -29.52
N GLU A 61 53.46 -4.05 -29.45
CA GLU A 61 52.25 -4.82 -29.76
C GLU A 61 52.02 -5.01 -31.25
N GLN A 62 52.71 -4.27 -32.11
CA GLN A 62 52.57 -4.27 -33.58
C GLN A 62 51.12 -4.21 -34.01
N PRO A 63 50.50 -3.00 -34.07
CA PRO A 63 49.08 -2.81 -34.28
C PRO A 63 48.64 -3.17 -35.68
N SER A 64 48.33 -4.43 -35.95
CA SER A 64 47.73 -4.88 -37.22
C SER A 64 46.26 -5.13 -37.16
N SER A 65 45.69 -5.29 -35.95
CA SER A 65 44.28 -5.60 -35.75
C SER A 65 43.55 -4.77 -34.66
N LYS A 66 44.30 -3.98 -33.87
CA LYS A 66 43.75 -3.17 -32.77
C LYS A 66 43.85 -1.67 -33.11
N LYS A 67 42.91 -0.90 -32.67
CA LYS A 67 42.93 0.57 -32.77
C LYS A 67 43.41 1.17 -31.43
N TYR A 68 44.29 2.15 -31.50
CA TYR A 68 44.84 2.84 -30.32
C TYR A 68 44.56 4.32 -30.38
N LEU A 69 44.01 4.85 -29.29
CA LEU A 69 43.84 6.30 -29.09
C LEU A 69 44.83 6.77 -28.06
N ILE A 70 45.69 7.70 -28.40
CA ILE A 70 46.57 8.39 -27.48
C ILE A 70 45.92 9.71 -27.10
N TYR A 71 45.56 9.87 -25.83
CA TYR A 71 45.03 11.12 -25.28
C TYR A 71 46.13 11.90 -24.59
N THR A 72 46.25 13.19 -24.90
CA THR A 72 47.22 14.09 -24.26
C THR A 72 46.66 15.51 -24.14
N SER A 73 46.99 16.17 -23.02
CA SER A 73 46.77 17.60 -22.84
C SER A 73 47.99 18.46 -23.26
N THR A 74 49.11 17.83 -23.66
CA THR A 74 50.30 18.50 -24.13
C THR A 74 50.04 19.07 -25.55
N PRO A 75 50.31 20.38 -25.81
CA PRO A 75 50.18 20.96 -27.13
C PRO A 75 51.06 20.22 -28.16
N ARG A 76 50.59 20.16 -29.39
CA ARG A 76 51.30 19.45 -30.47
C ARG A 76 52.77 19.80 -30.61
N ASP A 77 53.11 21.10 -30.48
CA ASP A 77 54.48 21.61 -30.68
C ASP A 77 55.40 21.16 -29.54
N ASP A 78 54.88 20.84 -28.38
CA ASP A 78 55.63 20.40 -27.21
C ASP A 78 55.75 18.85 -27.10
N LEU A 79 55.03 18.10 -28.01
CA LEU A 79 55.15 16.65 -28.08
C LEU A 79 56.49 16.21 -28.64
N ARG A 80 57.09 15.15 -28.04
CA ARG A 80 58.38 14.60 -28.45
C ARG A 80 58.27 13.22 -29.07
N PHE A 81 57.87 12.26 -28.29
CA PHE A 81 57.92 10.84 -28.71
C PHE A 81 56.65 10.41 -29.48
N ILE A 82 55.48 11.02 -29.19
CA ILE A 82 54.25 10.70 -29.92
C ILE A 82 53.92 11.67 -31.03
N ARG A 83 54.71 12.74 -31.23
CA ARG A 83 54.55 13.71 -32.30
C ARG A 83 54.56 13.04 -33.68
N GLU A 84 55.40 12.03 -33.86
CA GLU A 84 55.47 11.24 -35.10
C GLU A 84 54.10 10.65 -35.47
N TYR A 85 53.31 10.17 -34.51
CA TYR A 85 51.97 9.64 -34.78
C TYR A 85 51.00 10.75 -35.26
N CYS A 86 51.14 11.98 -34.79
CA CYS A 86 50.35 13.08 -35.28
C CYS A 86 50.63 13.37 -36.78
N GLU A 87 51.87 13.17 -37.22
CA GLU A 87 52.30 13.47 -38.58
C GLU A 87 52.04 12.31 -39.54
N THR A 88 52.21 11.09 -39.11
CA THR A 88 52.15 9.88 -39.96
C THR A 88 50.79 9.19 -39.92
N ASN A 89 50.06 9.26 -38.84
CA ASN A 89 48.79 8.57 -38.65
C ASN A 89 47.59 9.54 -38.68
N GLY A 90 47.64 10.57 -37.87
CA GLY A 90 46.63 11.60 -37.79
C GLY A 90 46.30 12.00 -36.35
N CYS A 91 46.02 13.24 -36.16
CA CYS A 91 45.58 13.75 -34.88
C CYS A 91 44.30 14.57 -34.97
N LEU A 92 43.53 14.51 -33.91
CA LEU A 92 42.41 15.40 -33.64
C LEU A 92 42.85 16.39 -32.54
N GLU A 93 42.96 17.67 -32.93
CA GLU A 93 43.43 18.70 -32.01
C GLU A 93 42.27 19.59 -31.59
N ILE A 94 41.93 19.52 -30.29
CA ILE A 94 40.85 20.29 -29.68
C ILE A 94 41.51 21.23 -28.66
N ARG A 95 41.87 22.43 -29.14
CA ARG A 95 42.49 23.43 -28.27
C ARG A 95 41.52 23.97 -27.21
N TYR A 96 40.26 24.18 -27.61
CA TYR A 96 39.16 24.64 -26.73
C TYR A 96 37.89 23.90 -27.10
N LEU A 97 37.30 23.18 -26.19
CA LEU A 97 36.07 22.40 -26.40
C LEU A 97 34.89 23.27 -26.90
N GLN A 98 34.79 24.49 -26.39
CA GLN A 98 33.74 25.43 -26.81
C GLN A 98 33.78 25.76 -28.32
N ASN A 99 34.96 25.86 -28.91
CA ASN A 99 35.13 26.15 -30.35
C ASN A 99 34.75 24.91 -31.17
N TYR A 100 35.20 23.74 -30.72
CA TYR A 100 34.81 22.48 -31.35
C TYR A 100 33.29 22.30 -31.38
N ILE A 101 32.61 22.57 -30.25
CA ILE A 101 31.15 22.48 -30.18
C ILE A 101 30.48 23.46 -31.13
N LYS A 102 30.88 24.74 -31.13
CA LYS A 102 30.32 25.77 -32.01
C LYS A 102 30.47 25.39 -33.48
N GLU A 103 31.64 24.90 -33.87
CA GLU A 103 31.91 24.45 -35.21
C GLU A 103 31.04 23.23 -35.60
N LYS A 104 30.96 22.20 -34.74
CA LYS A 104 30.14 21.00 -35.01
C LYS A 104 28.65 21.31 -35.08
N VAL A 105 28.13 22.15 -34.21
CA VAL A 105 26.75 22.60 -34.23
C VAL A 105 26.45 23.38 -35.50
N HIS A 106 27.35 24.27 -35.92
CA HIS A 106 27.19 25.00 -37.15
C HIS A 106 27.23 24.08 -38.38
N GLN A 107 28.22 23.20 -38.48
CA GLN A 107 28.38 22.28 -39.60
C GLN A 107 27.26 21.25 -39.71
N THR A 108 26.79 20.70 -38.62
CA THR A 108 25.84 19.58 -38.62
C THR A 108 24.39 20.02 -38.50
N LEU A 109 24.12 21.14 -37.83
CA LEU A 109 22.75 21.59 -37.51
C LEU A 109 22.41 22.93 -38.18
N ASN A 110 23.39 23.62 -38.75
CA ASN A 110 23.25 24.98 -39.30
C ASN A 110 22.72 26.00 -38.26
N LEU A 111 23.19 25.86 -36.99
CA LEU A 111 22.81 26.70 -35.85
C LEU A 111 24.02 27.43 -35.28
N ASN A 112 23.76 28.58 -34.64
CA ASN A 112 24.76 29.32 -33.91
C ASN A 112 24.41 29.27 -32.42
N ILE A 113 25.33 28.80 -31.59
CA ILE A 113 25.16 28.80 -30.12
C ILE A 113 25.98 29.94 -29.53
N ASN A 114 25.30 30.83 -28.81
CA ASN A 114 25.92 32.02 -28.18
C ASN A 114 25.87 31.92 -26.65
N LEU A 115 26.52 30.87 -26.11
CA LEU A 115 26.64 30.64 -24.66
C LEU A 115 28.07 30.98 -24.19
N PRO A 116 28.23 31.42 -22.93
CA PRO A 116 29.53 31.53 -22.27
C PRO A 116 30.28 30.18 -22.29
N LYS A 117 31.63 30.27 -22.18
CA LYS A 117 32.51 29.10 -22.23
C LYS A 117 32.05 28.01 -21.25
N ASP A 118 31.85 28.37 -19.99
CA ASP A 118 31.58 27.42 -18.91
C ASP A 118 30.19 26.75 -19.05
N GLU A 119 29.21 27.52 -19.51
CA GLU A 119 27.86 26.98 -19.79
C GLU A 119 27.88 26.04 -20.99
N LEU A 120 28.69 26.31 -22.00
CA LEU A 120 28.80 25.44 -23.19
C LEU A 120 29.52 24.13 -22.86
N ILE A 121 30.56 24.17 -22.02
CA ILE A 121 31.24 22.98 -21.52
C ILE A 121 30.28 22.13 -20.63
N ALA A 122 29.52 22.78 -19.76
CA ALA A 122 28.51 22.13 -18.95
C ALA A 122 27.42 21.47 -19.81
N ALA A 123 26.94 22.18 -20.83
CA ALA A 123 26.00 21.64 -21.80
C ALA A 123 26.54 20.42 -22.54
N ALA A 124 27.84 20.44 -22.88
CA ALA A 124 28.50 19.32 -23.55
C ALA A 124 28.51 18.05 -22.66
N LYS A 125 28.85 18.19 -21.37
CA LYS A 125 28.88 17.08 -20.40
C LYS A 125 27.49 16.40 -20.29
N VAL A 126 26.43 17.19 -20.24
CA VAL A 126 25.04 16.67 -20.15
C VAL A 126 24.51 16.14 -21.49
N SER A 127 25.12 16.52 -22.62
CA SER A 127 24.66 16.17 -23.97
C SER A 127 25.05 14.77 -24.44
N VAL A 128 25.84 14.04 -23.68
CA VAL A 128 26.23 12.66 -24.03
C VAL A 128 24.96 11.80 -24.18
N GLY A 129 24.81 11.19 -25.35
CA GLY A 129 23.63 10.39 -25.69
C GLY A 129 22.37 11.17 -26.06
N LYS A 130 22.37 12.51 -25.96
CA LYS A 130 21.26 13.35 -26.42
C LYS A 130 21.33 13.63 -27.91
N ASP A 131 20.18 13.94 -28.51
CA ASP A 131 20.01 14.14 -29.95
C ASP A 131 20.09 15.59 -30.42
N ARG A 132 19.66 15.83 -31.65
CA ARG A 132 19.62 17.14 -32.30
C ARG A 132 18.74 18.15 -31.55
N THR A 133 17.62 17.73 -31.02
CA THR A 133 16.66 18.60 -30.33
C THR A 133 17.25 19.32 -29.14
N TYR A 134 18.09 18.63 -28.38
CA TYR A 134 18.80 19.24 -27.23
C TYR A 134 19.60 20.47 -27.64
N TRP A 135 20.38 20.37 -28.71
CA TRP A 135 21.20 21.48 -29.19
C TRP A 135 20.38 22.60 -29.87
N MET A 136 19.24 22.25 -30.47
CA MET A 136 18.30 23.24 -31.01
C MET A 136 17.65 24.04 -29.84
N ASP A 137 17.16 23.37 -28.84
CA ASP A 137 16.55 24.02 -27.64
C ASP A 137 17.58 24.90 -26.94
N LEU A 138 18.78 24.40 -26.73
CA LEU A 138 19.88 25.14 -26.12
C LEU A 138 20.26 26.42 -26.92
N SER A 139 20.24 26.30 -28.23
CA SER A 139 20.53 27.45 -29.14
C SER A 139 19.44 28.53 -29.09
N HIS A 140 18.16 28.14 -28.86
CA HIS A 140 17.04 29.08 -28.87
C HIS A 140 16.68 29.63 -27.48
N LYS A 141 16.84 28.82 -26.45
CA LYS A 141 16.34 29.11 -25.10
C LYS A 141 17.45 29.38 -24.08
N GLY A 142 18.70 29.06 -24.41
CA GLY A 142 19.85 29.32 -23.53
C GLY A 142 20.21 28.20 -22.56
N ALA A 143 21.11 28.51 -21.58
CA ALA A 143 21.74 27.53 -20.71
C ALA A 143 20.74 26.81 -19.78
N THR A 144 19.62 27.41 -19.44
CA THR A 144 18.61 26.80 -18.58
C THR A 144 17.99 25.54 -19.19
N GLU A 145 18.08 25.35 -20.50
CA GLU A 145 17.62 24.12 -21.18
C GLU A 145 18.58 22.92 -21.04
N ILE A 146 19.72 23.09 -20.37
CA ILE A 146 20.65 21.98 -20.07
C ILE A 146 19.94 20.89 -19.25
N PHE A 147 19.03 21.29 -18.36
CA PHE A 147 18.31 20.39 -17.49
C PHE A 147 16.83 20.26 -17.84
N ASP A 148 16.32 19.03 -17.83
CA ASP A 148 14.88 18.75 -17.85
C ASP A 148 14.36 18.64 -16.41
N LEU A 149 13.79 19.73 -15.89
CA LEU A 149 13.31 19.79 -14.50
C LEU A 149 12.28 18.71 -14.17
N LYS A 150 11.46 18.28 -15.12
CA LYS A 150 10.47 17.20 -14.88
C LYS A 150 11.15 15.88 -14.50
N LYS A 151 12.39 15.66 -14.94
CA LYS A 151 13.17 14.46 -14.62
C LYS A 151 14.11 14.66 -13.43
N GLU A 152 14.69 15.84 -13.32
CA GLU A 152 15.75 16.09 -12.34
C GLU A 152 15.22 16.52 -10.98
N LEU A 153 14.04 17.18 -10.89
CA LEU A 153 13.52 17.67 -9.62
C LEU A 153 13.15 16.55 -8.65
N LEU A 154 12.57 15.45 -9.11
CA LEU A 154 12.13 14.39 -8.21
C LEU A 154 13.30 13.71 -7.47
N PRO A 155 14.39 13.27 -8.14
CA PRO A 155 15.59 12.80 -7.45
C PRO A 155 16.21 13.85 -6.53
N PHE A 156 16.25 15.12 -6.95
CA PHE A 156 16.77 16.22 -6.15
C PHE A 156 15.98 16.46 -4.86
N ILE A 157 14.64 16.51 -4.96
CA ILE A 157 13.77 16.70 -3.79
C ILE A 157 13.85 15.50 -2.84
N HIS A 158 14.02 14.29 -3.37
CA HIS A 158 14.08 13.09 -2.56
C HIS A 158 15.29 13.06 -1.61
N ASP A 159 16.48 13.34 -2.13
CA ASP A 159 17.72 13.42 -1.34
C ASP A 159 18.63 14.51 -1.91
N PRO A 160 18.43 15.78 -1.49
CA PRO A 160 19.15 16.93 -2.05
C PRO A 160 20.67 16.84 -1.86
N GLU A 161 21.12 16.34 -0.72
CA GLU A 161 22.54 16.28 -0.38
C GLU A 161 23.27 15.21 -1.20
N LYS A 162 22.65 14.05 -1.36
CA LYS A 162 23.16 12.97 -2.19
C LYS A 162 23.18 13.35 -3.67
N TYR A 163 22.10 13.98 -4.14
CA TYR A 163 22.01 14.47 -5.51
C TYR A 163 23.12 15.46 -5.82
N GLU A 164 23.38 16.41 -4.91
CA GLU A 164 24.46 17.39 -5.03
C GLU A 164 25.84 16.74 -5.06
N ALA A 165 26.07 15.73 -4.22
CA ALA A 165 27.38 15.06 -4.09
C ALA A 165 27.71 14.13 -5.26
N GLU A 166 26.71 13.44 -5.80
CA GLU A 166 26.93 12.34 -6.76
C GLU A 166 26.78 12.74 -8.22
N LYS A 167 25.97 13.75 -8.54
CA LYS A 167 25.48 13.91 -9.92
C LYS A 167 26.19 14.95 -10.75
N TYR A 168 26.67 16.06 -10.18
CA TYR A 168 27.21 17.17 -10.96
C TYR A 168 28.46 17.82 -10.37
N ASP A 169 29.34 18.26 -11.30
CA ASP A 169 30.39 19.18 -10.92
C ASP A 169 29.82 20.55 -10.49
N PRO A 170 30.64 21.41 -9.84
CA PRO A 170 30.18 22.70 -9.31
C PRO A 170 29.51 23.61 -10.34
N GLN A 171 29.95 23.59 -11.60
CA GLN A 171 29.40 24.44 -12.67
C GLN A 171 28.02 23.96 -13.11
N LEU A 172 27.86 22.65 -13.33
CA LEU A 172 26.56 22.05 -13.65
C LEU A 172 25.55 22.26 -12.54
N ARG A 173 25.97 22.15 -11.29
CA ARG A 173 25.15 22.40 -10.11
C ARG A 173 24.64 23.84 -10.06
N GLU A 174 25.49 24.83 -10.33
CA GLU A 174 25.07 26.23 -10.34
C GLU A 174 24.01 26.50 -11.42
N ILE A 175 24.17 25.94 -12.61
CA ILE A 175 23.18 26.06 -13.71
C ILE A 175 21.86 25.40 -13.32
N PHE A 176 21.90 24.21 -12.71
CA PHE A 176 20.70 23.56 -12.22
C PHE A 176 19.98 24.43 -11.17
N TYR A 177 20.71 24.99 -10.20
CA TYR A 177 20.13 25.86 -9.19
C TYR A 177 19.54 27.16 -9.76
N ARG A 178 20.17 27.76 -10.75
CA ARG A 178 19.60 28.92 -11.48
C ARG A 178 18.27 28.54 -12.09
N LYS A 179 18.19 27.41 -12.81
CA LYS A 179 16.94 26.93 -13.42
C LYS A 179 15.84 26.65 -12.39
N VAL A 180 16.20 26.07 -11.24
CA VAL A 180 15.25 25.86 -10.14
C VAL A 180 14.75 27.21 -9.57
N ASN A 181 15.64 28.21 -9.38
CA ASN A 181 15.22 29.52 -8.92
C ASN A 181 14.33 30.27 -9.95
N GLU A 182 14.56 30.11 -11.26
CA GLU A 182 13.65 30.61 -12.30
C GLU A 182 12.26 29.98 -12.18
N LEU A 183 12.16 28.65 -11.97
CA LEU A 183 10.90 27.97 -11.70
C LEU A 183 10.22 28.51 -10.44
N LEU A 184 10.99 28.88 -9.41
CA LEU A 184 10.45 29.50 -8.19
C LEU A 184 10.04 30.97 -8.40
N GLY A 185 10.43 31.61 -9.52
CA GLY A 185 10.21 33.03 -9.80
C GLY A 185 11.09 33.93 -8.93
N GLN A 186 12.28 33.47 -8.57
CA GLN A 186 13.23 34.17 -7.69
C GLN A 186 14.55 34.42 -8.43
N GLU A 187 15.26 35.48 -8.01
CA GLU A 187 16.66 35.66 -8.41
C GLU A 187 17.52 34.58 -7.74
N TYR A 188 18.54 34.13 -8.47
CA TYR A 188 19.46 33.12 -7.96
C TYR A 188 20.32 33.70 -6.80
N ILE A 189 20.16 33.11 -5.64
CA ILE A 189 21.02 33.33 -4.49
C ILE A 189 21.54 31.95 -4.02
N PRO A 190 22.86 31.78 -3.86
CA PRO A 190 23.42 30.52 -3.34
C PRO A 190 22.84 30.18 -1.97
N LYS A 191 22.26 28.97 -1.87
CA LYS A 191 21.68 28.43 -0.63
C LYS A 191 21.91 26.92 -0.56
N PRO A 192 21.81 26.30 0.65
CA PRO A 192 21.94 24.85 0.80
C PRO A 192 20.92 24.09 -0.07
N ALA A 193 21.34 22.95 -0.65
CA ALA A 193 20.48 22.09 -1.46
C ALA A 193 19.15 21.75 -0.80
N LYS A 194 19.19 21.41 0.49
CA LYS A 194 18.00 21.08 1.29
C LYS A 194 17.01 22.24 1.40
N THR A 195 17.51 23.46 1.55
CA THR A 195 16.66 24.67 1.62
C THR A 195 15.97 24.90 0.26
N LEU A 196 16.72 24.80 -0.83
CA LEU A 196 16.17 24.95 -2.19
C LEU A 196 15.13 23.87 -2.50
N ALA A 197 15.38 22.62 -2.12
CA ALA A 197 14.42 21.53 -2.28
C ALA A 197 13.13 21.78 -1.49
N SER A 198 13.23 22.28 -0.24
CA SER A 198 12.04 22.65 0.55
C SER A 198 11.23 23.76 -0.12
N GLU A 199 11.87 24.81 -0.63
CA GLU A 199 11.18 25.90 -1.31
C GLU A 199 10.44 25.42 -2.60
N VAL A 200 11.03 24.47 -3.34
CA VAL A 200 10.37 23.86 -4.49
C VAL A 200 9.11 23.11 -4.07
N VAL A 201 9.22 22.32 -3.00
CA VAL A 201 8.08 21.56 -2.48
C VAL A 201 7.02 22.51 -1.91
N ASP A 202 7.39 23.53 -1.14
CA ASP A 202 6.45 24.50 -0.59
C ASP A 202 5.67 25.20 -1.72
N LYS A 203 6.35 25.67 -2.77
CA LYS A 203 5.68 26.28 -3.94
C LYS A 203 4.74 25.29 -4.65
N MET A 204 5.15 24.02 -4.77
CA MET A 204 4.31 22.99 -5.36
C MET A 204 3.05 22.75 -4.50
N LEU A 205 3.21 22.62 -3.19
CA LEU A 205 2.11 22.38 -2.26
C LEU A 205 1.18 23.60 -2.17
N ASP A 206 1.72 24.82 -2.16
CA ASP A 206 0.91 26.05 -2.24
C ASP A 206 0.04 26.07 -3.50
N GLY A 207 0.64 25.78 -4.66
CA GLY A 207 -0.09 25.70 -5.93
C GLY A 207 -1.17 24.63 -5.94
N LEU A 208 -0.91 23.46 -5.33
CA LEU A 208 -1.91 22.39 -5.20
C LEU A 208 -3.04 22.77 -4.23
N ALA A 209 -2.72 23.53 -3.18
CA ALA A 209 -3.72 23.98 -2.21
C ALA A 209 -4.72 24.98 -2.83
N ILE A 210 -4.24 25.93 -3.63
CA ILE A 210 -5.10 26.93 -4.27
C ILE A 210 -5.62 26.51 -5.66
N GLY A 211 -5.16 25.38 -6.21
CA GLY A 211 -5.56 24.89 -7.54
C GLY A 211 -4.87 25.60 -8.71
N GLU A 212 -3.74 26.28 -8.46
CA GLU A 212 -2.94 27.01 -9.45
C GLU A 212 -1.48 26.54 -9.43
N CYS A 213 -1.27 25.25 -9.60
CA CYS A 213 0.07 24.66 -9.62
C CYS A 213 0.76 24.89 -10.96
N ASP A 214 2.07 25.23 -10.92
CA ASP A 214 2.90 25.29 -12.12
C ASP A 214 2.90 23.93 -12.84
N PRO A 215 2.75 23.88 -14.20
CA PRO A 215 2.65 22.62 -14.92
C PRO A 215 3.87 21.70 -14.78
N THR A 216 5.06 22.26 -14.53
CA THR A 216 6.27 21.46 -14.26
C THR A 216 6.22 20.84 -12.87
N LEU A 217 5.82 21.62 -11.86
CA LEU A 217 5.66 21.15 -10.49
C LEU A 217 4.52 20.14 -10.37
N GLU A 218 3.42 20.34 -11.07
CA GLU A 218 2.31 19.38 -11.13
C GLU A 218 2.75 18.05 -11.77
N ALA A 219 3.53 18.07 -12.83
CA ALA A 219 4.08 16.87 -13.45
C ALA A 219 5.04 16.12 -12.50
N VAL A 220 5.88 16.86 -11.75
CA VAL A 220 6.77 16.29 -10.74
C VAL A 220 5.95 15.68 -9.59
N TYR A 221 4.91 16.36 -9.13
CA TYR A 221 3.99 15.88 -8.10
C TYR A 221 3.33 14.55 -8.50
N ASN A 222 2.76 14.47 -9.70
CA ASN A 222 2.13 13.25 -10.19
C ASN A 222 3.16 12.10 -10.27
N SER A 223 4.37 12.38 -10.79
CA SER A 223 5.44 11.39 -10.82
C SER A 223 5.87 10.94 -9.41
N TRP A 224 5.85 11.85 -8.42
CA TRP A 224 6.19 11.53 -7.03
C TRP A 224 5.16 10.62 -6.37
N LEU A 225 3.87 10.86 -6.62
CA LEU A 225 2.77 10.01 -6.12
C LEU A 225 2.84 8.60 -6.71
N ASP A 226 3.16 8.49 -8.00
CA ASP A 226 3.24 7.22 -8.71
C ASP A 226 4.52 6.44 -8.37
N SER A 227 5.57 7.12 -7.88
CA SER A 227 6.86 6.50 -7.60
C SER A 227 6.85 5.71 -6.29
N ILE A 228 7.33 4.47 -6.37
CA ILE A 228 7.52 3.61 -5.20
C ILE A 228 8.80 4.01 -4.45
N ASN A 229 9.85 4.41 -5.19
CA ASN A 229 11.18 4.66 -4.65
C ASN A 229 11.26 6.00 -3.90
N TYR A 230 10.53 7.00 -4.34
CA TYR A 230 10.62 8.37 -3.80
C TYR A 230 9.49 8.72 -2.82
N LYS A 231 8.49 7.84 -2.64
CA LYS A 231 7.30 8.10 -1.82
C LYS A 231 7.60 8.43 -0.36
N SER A 232 8.64 7.86 0.21
CA SER A 232 8.98 8.08 1.62
C SER A 232 9.36 9.53 1.95
N SER A 233 10.02 10.25 1.03
CA SER A 233 10.38 11.66 1.23
C SER A 233 9.16 12.58 1.20
N PHE A 234 8.14 12.24 0.44
CA PHE A 234 6.90 13.03 0.33
C PHE A 234 6.18 13.16 1.67
N ALA A 235 6.08 12.09 2.44
CA ALA A 235 5.48 12.10 3.76
C ALA A 235 6.20 13.07 4.74
N GLY A 236 7.53 13.15 4.63
CA GLY A 236 8.34 14.08 5.43
C GLY A 236 8.01 15.56 5.13
N TYR A 237 7.94 15.93 3.88
CA TYR A 237 7.57 17.28 3.47
C TYR A 237 6.14 17.65 3.85
N LEU A 238 5.17 16.75 3.59
CA LEU A 238 3.78 16.98 4.00
C LEU A 238 3.62 17.15 5.50
N GLY A 239 4.40 16.43 6.31
CA GLY A 239 4.36 16.54 7.77
C GLY A 239 4.83 17.89 8.31
N SER A 240 5.67 18.62 7.56
CA SER A 240 6.19 19.94 7.93
C SER A 240 5.45 21.10 7.25
N TYR A 241 4.62 20.82 6.25
CA TYR A 241 3.90 21.86 5.50
C TYR A 241 2.67 22.38 6.27
N ASN A 242 2.49 23.69 6.26
CA ASN A 242 1.34 24.36 6.85
C ASN A 242 0.46 24.96 5.75
N LEU A 243 -0.81 24.63 5.75
CA LEU A 243 -1.77 25.20 4.82
C LEU A 243 -1.93 26.72 5.03
N PRO A 244 -2.13 27.50 3.96
CA PRO A 244 -2.44 28.93 4.06
C PRO A 244 -3.68 29.18 4.95
N SER A 245 -3.57 30.14 5.89
CA SER A 245 -4.61 30.39 6.92
C SER A 245 -5.91 30.98 6.39
N GLU A 246 -5.90 31.60 5.21
CA GLU A 246 -7.07 32.25 4.61
C GLU A 246 -7.77 31.40 3.52
N MET A 247 -7.38 30.14 3.37
CA MET A 247 -7.90 29.26 2.34
C MET A 247 -9.31 28.73 2.69
N ASP A 248 -10.24 28.79 1.74
CA ASP A 248 -11.51 28.07 1.87
C ASP A 248 -11.29 26.56 1.64
N ILE A 249 -11.17 25.84 2.73
CA ILE A 249 -10.91 24.39 2.75
C ILE A 249 -11.91 23.59 1.93
N TRP A 250 -13.17 24.06 1.85
CA TRP A 250 -14.19 23.32 1.11
C TRP A 250 -14.04 23.43 -0.41
N THR A 251 -13.29 24.42 -0.90
CA THR A 251 -13.01 24.58 -2.34
C THR A 251 -11.84 23.71 -2.83
N VAL A 252 -11.00 23.19 -1.92
CA VAL A 252 -9.84 22.35 -2.28
C VAL A 252 -10.28 21.12 -3.07
N SER A 253 -9.57 20.80 -4.14
CA SER A 253 -9.88 19.64 -4.99
C SER A 253 -9.84 18.33 -4.19
N PRO A 254 -10.73 17.36 -4.43
CA PRO A 254 -10.64 16.02 -3.83
C PRO A 254 -9.34 15.25 -4.14
N THR A 255 -8.53 15.74 -5.06
CA THR A 255 -7.23 15.14 -5.43
C THR A 255 -6.04 15.70 -4.64
N HIS A 256 -6.29 16.54 -3.62
CA HIS A 256 -5.23 17.14 -2.81
C HIS A 256 -4.43 16.10 -1.99
N PRO A 257 -3.17 16.40 -1.60
CA PRO A 257 -2.36 15.52 -0.77
C PRO A 257 -2.50 15.75 0.75
N PHE A 258 -3.31 16.71 1.20
CA PHE A 258 -3.29 17.24 2.56
C PHE A 258 -4.24 16.50 3.50
N ARG A 259 -3.71 15.70 4.44
CA ARG A 259 -4.51 15.09 5.51
C ARG A 259 -5.24 16.13 6.37
N GLN A 260 -4.63 17.29 6.57
CA GLN A 260 -5.25 18.40 7.32
C GLN A 260 -6.56 18.87 6.67
N VAL A 261 -6.64 18.90 5.33
CA VAL A 261 -7.88 19.21 4.60
C VAL A 261 -8.92 18.13 4.84
N ASP A 262 -8.54 16.85 4.80
CA ASP A 262 -9.47 15.76 5.10
C ASP A 262 -10.03 15.86 6.52
N GLU A 263 -9.21 16.19 7.51
CA GLU A 263 -9.66 16.38 8.90
C GLU A 263 -10.57 17.60 9.05
N GLN A 264 -10.32 18.69 8.33
CA GLN A 264 -11.20 19.87 8.32
C GLN A 264 -12.52 19.58 7.58
N TRP A 265 -12.50 18.79 6.51
CA TRP A 265 -13.75 18.34 5.90
C TRP A 265 -14.58 17.48 6.86
N LEU A 266 -13.94 16.59 7.64
CA LEU A 266 -14.63 15.86 8.69
C LEU A 266 -15.27 16.80 9.72
N MET A 267 -14.60 17.88 10.10
CA MET A 267 -15.13 18.90 11.01
C MET A 267 -16.40 19.58 10.44
N ILE A 268 -16.40 19.91 9.15
CA ILE A 268 -17.55 20.50 8.48
C ILE A 268 -18.72 19.51 8.38
N ILE A 269 -18.43 18.26 8.01
CA ILE A 269 -19.45 17.21 7.86
C ILE A 269 -20.08 16.87 9.20
N ARG A 270 -19.31 16.76 10.29
CA ARG A 270 -19.84 16.43 11.62
C ARG A 270 -20.86 17.44 12.12
N GLU A 271 -20.66 18.73 11.83
CA GLU A 271 -21.59 19.80 12.24
C GLU A 271 -22.93 19.72 11.50
N ASN A 272 -22.96 18.99 10.38
CA ASN A 272 -24.10 18.88 9.49
C ASN A 272 -24.55 17.43 9.25
N ILE A 273 -24.16 16.49 10.12
CA ILE A 273 -24.39 15.04 9.92
C ILE A 273 -25.89 14.71 9.78
N GLY A 274 -26.76 15.45 10.47
CA GLY A 274 -28.22 15.33 10.38
C GLY A 274 -28.86 16.15 9.24
N ASN A 275 -28.10 16.94 8.49
CA ASN A 275 -28.65 17.82 7.45
C ASN A 275 -28.83 17.05 6.13
N LYS A 276 -30.06 16.58 5.89
CA LYS A 276 -30.41 15.79 4.69
C LYS A 276 -30.23 16.55 3.38
N GLU A 277 -30.26 17.88 3.36
CA GLU A 277 -30.06 18.68 2.16
C GLU A 277 -28.60 18.79 1.76
N ALA A 278 -27.68 18.84 2.73
CA ALA A 278 -26.25 18.90 2.49
C ALA A 278 -25.63 17.51 2.15
N LEU A 279 -26.27 16.44 2.60
CA LEU A 279 -25.76 15.08 2.51
C LEU A 279 -25.36 14.64 1.08
N PRO A 280 -26.14 14.88 0.00
CA PRO A 280 -25.75 14.49 -1.36
C PRO A 280 -24.45 15.14 -1.82
N ASN A 281 -24.20 16.40 -1.43
CA ASN A 281 -22.99 17.13 -1.79
C ASN A 281 -21.77 16.53 -1.05
N TYR A 282 -21.93 16.19 0.24
CA TYR A 282 -20.89 15.52 1.01
C TYR A 282 -20.55 14.16 0.43
N LEU A 283 -21.54 13.33 0.15
CA LEU A 283 -21.35 12.00 -0.43
C LEU A 283 -20.69 12.06 -1.81
N ALA A 284 -21.04 13.02 -2.65
CA ALA A 284 -20.40 13.21 -3.94
C ALA A 284 -18.90 13.56 -3.79
N ARG A 285 -18.56 14.46 -2.87
CA ARG A 285 -17.17 14.84 -2.59
C ARG A 285 -16.38 13.70 -1.98
N ILE A 286 -16.91 13.02 -0.97
CA ILE A 286 -16.31 11.84 -0.33
C ILE A 286 -16.05 10.74 -1.37
N SER A 287 -17.03 10.47 -2.25
CA SER A 287 -16.86 9.45 -3.30
C SER A 287 -15.71 9.77 -4.26
N ARG A 288 -15.53 11.04 -4.65
CA ARG A 288 -14.37 11.47 -5.46
C ARG A 288 -13.05 11.32 -4.66
N ARG A 289 -13.08 11.64 -3.36
CA ARG A 289 -11.90 11.50 -2.49
C ARG A 289 -11.46 10.06 -2.35
N ILE A 290 -12.38 9.13 -2.11
CA ILE A 290 -12.12 7.68 -2.03
C ILE A 290 -11.49 7.16 -3.33
N GLN A 291 -11.93 7.67 -4.48
CA GLN A 291 -11.43 7.27 -5.80
C GLN A 291 -10.10 7.91 -6.16
N SER A 292 -9.68 8.97 -5.45
CA SER A 292 -8.45 9.69 -5.76
C SER A 292 -7.21 8.83 -5.46
N GLU A 293 -6.24 8.89 -6.36
CA GLU A 293 -4.97 8.20 -6.21
C GLU A 293 -4.16 8.76 -5.03
N GLN A 294 -4.27 10.07 -4.81
CA GLN A 294 -3.66 10.80 -3.71
C GLN A 294 -4.08 10.24 -2.35
N ALA A 295 -5.39 10.06 -2.12
CA ALA A 295 -5.90 9.49 -0.87
C ALA A 295 -5.36 8.08 -0.65
N ARG A 296 -5.38 7.22 -1.68
CA ARG A 296 -4.85 5.86 -1.61
C ARG A 296 -3.34 5.85 -1.34
N SER A 297 -2.58 6.70 -2.03
CA SER A 297 -1.13 6.80 -1.87
C SER A 297 -0.72 7.27 -0.48
N LEU A 298 -1.52 8.12 0.15
CA LEU A 298 -1.30 8.62 1.51
C LEU A 298 -1.90 7.73 2.60
N GLY A 299 -2.56 6.62 2.23
CA GLY A 299 -3.22 5.73 3.18
C GLY A 299 -4.45 6.35 3.87
N ILE A 300 -5.11 7.33 3.23
CA ILE A 300 -6.32 7.98 3.76
C ILE A 300 -7.53 7.14 3.35
N VAL A 301 -7.87 6.15 4.18
CA VAL A 301 -8.90 5.16 3.90
C VAL A 301 -10.23 5.42 4.63
N PHE A 302 -10.23 6.22 5.68
CA PHE A 302 -11.38 6.44 6.56
C PHE A 302 -12.62 7.05 5.87
N TRP A 303 -12.47 7.67 4.70
CA TRP A 303 -13.60 8.20 3.95
C TRP A 303 -14.60 7.14 3.51
N THR A 304 -14.13 5.91 3.31
CA THR A 304 -15.01 4.77 3.03
C THR A 304 -15.93 4.50 4.22
N ASP A 305 -15.39 4.57 5.43
CA ASP A 305 -16.16 4.34 6.67
C ASP A 305 -17.13 5.49 6.94
N VAL A 306 -16.69 6.73 6.77
CA VAL A 306 -17.59 7.91 6.86
C VAL A 306 -18.74 7.80 5.87
N LYS A 307 -18.47 7.39 4.62
CA LYS A 307 -19.50 7.19 3.61
C LYS A 307 -20.52 6.15 4.05
N VAL A 308 -20.09 5.01 4.56
CA VAL A 308 -20.98 3.93 5.07
C VAL A 308 -21.92 4.46 6.14
N LEU A 309 -21.42 5.27 7.09
CA LEU A 309 -22.26 5.87 8.13
C LEU A 309 -23.26 6.86 7.55
N LEU A 310 -22.85 7.74 6.63
CA LEU A 310 -23.71 8.75 6.05
C LEU A 310 -24.78 8.20 5.08
N GLU A 311 -24.54 7.03 4.48
CA GLU A 311 -25.49 6.34 3.59
C GLU A 311 -26.59 5.55 4.32
N PHE A 312 -26.52 5.48 5.67
CA PHE A 312 -27.55 4.80 6.45
C PHE A 312 -28.94 5.44 6.28
N ASP A 313 -29.92 4.64 5.84
CA ASP A 313 -31.32 5.05 5.77
C ASP A 313 -32.18 4.26 6.81
N PRO A 314 -32.75 4.93 7.82
CA PRO A 314 -33.64 4.30 8.78
C PRO A 314 -34.87 3.58 8.15
N LYS A 315 -35.24 3.94 6.92
CA LYS A 315 -36.34 3.30 6.21
C LYS A 315 -36.09 1.83 5.97
N ASP A 316 -34.85 1.41 5.72
CA ASP A 316 -34.50 0.00 5.48
C ASP A 316 -34.85 -0.86 6.69
N ILE A 317 -34.66 -0.33 7.92
CA ILE A 317 -35.02 -1.00 9.15
C ILE A 317 -36.54 -1.06 9.34
N SER A 318 -37.29 -0.08 8.80
CA SER A 318 -38.73 -0.01 8.99
C SER A 318 -39.48 -1.22 8.39
N TYR A 319 -38.93 -1.85 7.35
CA TYR A 319 -39.51 -2.97 6.66
C TYR A 319 -39.30 -4.33 7.36
N LEU A 320 -38.44 -4.40 8.39
CA LEU A 320 -38.20 -5.64 9.13
C LEU A 320 -39.44 -6.03 9.96
N ASN A 321 -39.91 -7.28 9.81
CA ASN A 321 -41.16 -7.75 10.38
C ASN A 321 -41.01 -9.04 11.22
N SER A 322 -39.80 -9.57 11.36
CA SER A 322 -39.50 -10.76 12.17
C SER A 322 -38.09 -10.67 12.75
N PHE A 323 -37.84 -11.48 13.78
CA PHE A 323 -36.50 -11.59 14.39
C PHE A 323 -35.47 -12.14 13.37
N SER A 324 -35.84 -13.13 12.58
CA SER A 324 -34.96 -13.66 11.52
C SER A 324 -34.57 -12.59 10.52
N GLU A 325 -35.51 -11.73 10.10
CA GLU A 325 -35.20 -10.61 9.21
C GLU A 325 -34.24 -9.59 9.88
N CYS A 326 -34.35 -9.38 11.20
CA CYS A 326 -33.39 -8.56 11.92
C CYS A 326 -31.97 -9.18 11.92
N VAL A 327 -31.87 -10.49 12.14
CA VAL A 327 -30.59 -11.23 12.08
C VAL A 327 -29.99 -11.15 10.67
N ASP A 328 -30.80 -11.39 9.63
CA ASP A 328 -30.35 -11.31 8.24
C ASP A 328 -29.91 -9.90 7.85
N TYR A 329 -30.64 -8.86 8.31
CA TYR A 329 -30.28 -7.47 8.08
C TYR A 329 -28.95 -7.12 8.75
N TYR A 330 -28.74 -7.58 10.01
CA TYR A 330 -27.49 -7.42 10.69
C TYR A 330 -26.33 -8.03 9.91
N ALA A 331 -26.46 -9.29 9.52
CA ALA A 331 -25.44 -10.06 8.82
C ALA A 331 -25.17 -9.59 7.37
N LYS A 332 -26.06 -8.83 6.74
CA LYS A 332 -25.88 -8.29 5.37
C LYS A 332 -25.44 -6.84 5.35
N TYR A 333 -25.98 -6.02 6.25
CA TYR A 333 -25.88 -4.56 6.15
C TYR A 333 -25.33 -3.91 7.42
N PHE A 334 -25.94 -4.16 8.58
CA PHE A 334 -25.64 -3.41 9.79
C PHE A 334 -24.22 -3.66 10.32
N PHE A 335 -23.68 -4.86 10.17
CA PHE A 335 -22.28 -5.15 10.56
C PHE A 335 -21.27 -4.21 9.86
N LYS A 336 -21.59 -3.66 8.69
CA LYS A 336 -20.72 -2.68 7.98
C LYS A 336 -20.67 -1.35 8.71
N ILE A 337 -21.76 -0.97 9.37
CA ILE A 337 -21.84 0.22 10.22
C ILE A 337 -20.97 0.02 11.46
N ASP A 338 -21.04 -1.17 12.09
CA ASP A 338 -20.17 -1.54 13.19
C ASP A 338 -18.69 -1.52 12.76
N THR A 339 -18.37 -2.05 11.58
CA THR A 339 -17.02 -1.98 11.00
C THR A 339 -16.56 -0.54 10.81
N ALA A 340 -17.41 0.30 10.21
CA ALA A 340 -17.08 1.69 9.90
C ALA A 340 -16.76 2.49 11.17
N ILE A 341 -17.60 2.39 12.20
CA ILE A 341 -17.33 3.12 13.44
C ILE A 341 -16.08 2.61 14.17
N ARG A 342 -15.80 1.31 14.13
CA ARG A 342 -14.58 0.75 14.72
C ARG A 342 -13.31 1.18 13.99
N ASN A 343 -13.35 1.28 12.67
CA ASN A 343 -12.25 1.84 11.89
C ASN A 343 -12.01 3.31 12.23
N LEU A 344 -13.08 4.11 12.40
CA LEU A 344 -12.95 5.49 12.84
C LEU A 344 -12.39 5.60 14.28
N TYR A 345 -12.75 4.69 15.19
CA TYR A 345 -12.09 4.63 16.50
C TYR A 345 -10.61 4.34 16.40
N THR A 346 -10.21 3.41 15.55
CA THR A 346 -8.80 3.08 15.31
C THR A 346 -8.03 4.29 14.79
N GLU A 347 -8.63 5.03 13.86
CA GLU A 347 -8.00 6.18 13.19
C GLU A 347 -7.94 7.43 14.08
N PHE A 348 -9.01 7.72 14.84
CA PHE A 348 -9.21 9.00 15.53
C PHE A 348 -9.34 8.90 17.05
N LEU A 349 -8.95 7.79 17.69
CA LEU A 349 -9.11 7.60 19.14
C LEU A 349 -8.46 8.72 19.97
N ASN A 350 -7.36 9.29 19.49
CA ASN A 350 -6.63 10.40 20.14
C ASN A 350 -7.14 11.78 19.72
N LYS A 351 -8.12 11.86 18.80
CA LYS A 351 -8.74 13.10 18.29
C LYS A 351 -10.24 13.06 18.54
N ARG A 352 -10.62 13.14 19.82
CA ARG A 352 -12.02 12.99 20.25
C ARG A 352 -12.97 13.95 19.56
N GLU A 353 -12.52 15.17 19.31
CA GLU A 353 -13.31 16.20 18.61
C GLU A 353 -13.75 15.79 17.20
N LEU A 354 -12.98 14.94 16.53
CA LEU A 354 -13.35 14.39 15.21
C LEU A 354 -14.28 13.18 15.35
N LEU A 355 -14.15 12.40 16.40
CA LEU A 355 -14.79 11.10 16.56
C LEU A 355 -16.18 11.19 17.22
N GLU A 356 -16.33 12.03 18.26
CA GLU A 356 -17.56 12.08 19.08
C GLU A 356 -18.85 12.27 18.26
N PRO A 357 -18.95 13.17 17.26
CA PRO A 357 -20.19 13.34 16.51
C PRO A 357 -20.57 12.11 15.68
N PHE A 358 -19.58 11.37 15.13
CA PHE A 358 -19.84 10.12 14.44
C PHE A 358 -20.26 9.01 15.40
N GLN A 359 -19.71 9.00 16.60
CA GLN A 359 -20.15 8.09 17.66
C GLN A 359 -21.60 8.35 18.08
N ASP A 360 -21.97 9.59 18.25
CA ASP A 360 -23.34 9.94 18.62
C ASP A 360 -24.33 9.58 17.51
N TYR A 361 -23.95 9.83 16.26
CA TYR A 361 -24.75 9.40 15.11
C TYR A 361 -24.85 7.87 15.02
N TYR A 362 -23.77 7.14 15.29
CA TYR A 362 -23.81 5.68 15.40
C TYR A 362 -24.74 5.19 16.52
N LYS A 363 -24.73 5.82 17.70
CA LYS A 363 -25.66 5.49 18.78
C LYS A 363 -27.13 5.63 18.36
N GLU A 364 -27.45 6.67 17.57
CA GLU A 364 -28.80 6.84 17.01
C GLU A 364 -29.16 5.70 16.07
N MET A 365 -28.26 5.33 15.12
CA MET A 365 -28.48 4.19 14.21
C MET A 365 -28.71 2.89 14.97
N VAL A 366 -27.87 2.62 15.95
CA VAL A 366 -27.99 1.43 16.81
C VAL A 366 -29.32 1.44 17.56
N SER A 367 -29.73 2.58 18.13
CA SER A 367 -31.01 2.70 18.84
C SER A 367 -32.20 2.35 17.93
N ILE A 368 -32.23 2.88 16.71
CA ILE A 368 -33.27 2.59 15.72
C ILE A 368 -33.31 1.09 15.38
N PHE A 369 -32.16 0.45 15.24
CA PHE A 369 -32.09 -0.97 14.96
C PHE A 369 -32.51 -1.83 16.19
N LEU A 370 -32.06 -1.46 17.38
CA LEU A 370 -32.42 -2.14 18.64
C LEU A 370 -33.92 -2.09 18.93
N ASP A 371 -34.62 -1.00 18.59
CA ASP A 371 -36.09 -0.92 18.73
C ASP A 371 -36.79 -2.04 17.92
N LYS A 372 -36.33 -2.30 16.71
CA LYS A 372 -36.86 -3.42 15.91
C LYS A 372 -36.40 -4.78 16.43
N TRP A 373 -35.13 -4.90 16.81
CA TRP A 373 -34.56 -6.10 17.41
C TRP A 373 -35.34 -6.57 18.62
N PHE A 374 -35.58 -5.67 19.58
CA PHE A 374 -36.32 -6.02 20.79
C PHE A 374 -37.83 -6.14 20.58
N LYS A 375 -38.40 -5.48 19.58
CA LYS A 375 -39.80 -5.69 19.20
C LYS A 375 -40.06 -7.13 18.78
N TYR A 376 -39.15 -7.76 18.09
CA TYR A 376 -39.30 -9.12 17.59
C TYR A 376 -38.49 -10.16 18.37
N PHE A 377 -37.90 -9.78 19.50
CA PHE A 377 -37.01 -10.62 20.29
C PHE A 377 -37.64 -11.95 20.77
N SER A 378 -38.97 -12.04 20.88
CA SER A 378 -39.68 -13.27 21.17
C SER A 378 -39.43 -14.42 20.14
N GLY A 379 -38.91 -14.10 18.97
CA GLY A 379 -38.46 -15.06 17.98
C GLY A 379 -37.04 -15.59 18.17
N TYR A 380 -36.33 -15.11 19.19
CA TYR A 380 -34.98 -15.58 19.51
C TYR A 380 -35.00 -17.04 19.98
N GLN A 381 -34.03 -17.81 19.49
CA GLN A 381 -33.80 -19.21 19.90
C GLN A 381 -32.29 -19.46 20.02
N GLU A 382 -31.92 -20.14 21.09
CA GLU A 382 -30.53 -20.57 21.36
C GLU A 382 -30.07 -21.62 20.33
N GLN A 383 -28.86 -21.45 19.75
CA GLN A 383 -28.37 -22.30 18.66
C GLN A 383 -27.01 -22.93 18.90
N GLN A 384 -26.31 -22.61 20.00
CA GLN A 384 -24.95 -23.09 20.21
C GLN A 384 -24.85 -24.46 20.85
N THR A 385 -25.86 -24.92 21.62
CA THR A 385 -25.78 -26.19 22.32
C THR A 385 -25.45 -27.34 21.36
N GLY A 386 -24.30 -28.01 21.59
CA GLY A 386 -23.80 -29.10 20.79
C GLY A 386 -23.30 -28.69 19.39
N LEU A 387 -22.85 -27.46 19.20
CA LEU A 387 -22.42 -26.94 17.91
C LEU A 387 -21.25 -27.74 17.32
N LEU A 388 -20.22 -28.04 18.12
CA LEU A 388 -19.10 -28.87 17.65
C LEU A 388 -19.56 -30.27 17.28
N GLN A 389 -20.46 -30.89 18.08
CA GLN A 389 -21.01 -32.19 17.73
C GLN A 389 -21.70 -32.18 16.36
N ARG A 390 -22.52 -31.16 16.09
CA ARG A 390 -23.17 -31.03 14.76
C ARG A 390 -22.14 -30.87 13.62
N ILE A 391 -21.06 -30.11 13.82
CA ILE A 391 -19.99 -29.97 12.83
C ILE A 391 -19.28 -31.31 12.57
N LEU A 392 -19.02 -32.10 13.63
CA LEU A 392 -18.40 -33.42 13.51
C LEU A 392 -19.34 -34.39 12.77
N ASP A 393 -20.62 -34.40 13.09
CA ASP A 393 -21.64 -35.27 12.47
C ASP A 393 -21.86 -34.94 10.99
N GLU A 394 -21.79 -33.67 10.58
CA GLU A 394 -21.99 -33.20 9.21
C GLU A 394 -20.77 -33.42 8.29
N SER A 395 -19.59 -33.63 8.86
CA SER A 395 -18.35 -33.68 8.07
C SER A 395 -17.65 -35.02 8.16
N SER A 396 -17.67 -35.78 7.08
CA SER A 396 -16.85 -37.01 6.94
C SER A 396 -15.39 -36.71 6.47
N GLN A 397 -15.08 -35.46 6.13
CA GLN A 397 -13.80 -35.03 5.61
C GLN A 397 -12.90 -34.51 6.73
N LYS A 398 -11.58 -34.44 6.46
CA LYS A 398 -10.61 -33.86 7.36
C LYS A 398 -10.94 -32.38 7.60
N THR A 399 -11.29 -32.04 8.83
CA THR A 399 -11.89 -30.76 9.19
C THR A 399 -11.17 -30.08 10.35
N ALA A 400 -10.89 -28.79 10.21
CA ALA A 400 -10.40 -27.93 11.31
C ALA A 400 -11.52 -26.98 11.75
N VAL A 401 -11.60 -26.73 13.06
CA VAL A 401 -12.55 -25.77 13.65
C VAL A 401 -11.80 -24.79 14.53
N ILE A 402 -11.82 -23.51 14.15
CA ILE A 402 -11.32 -22.44 14.98
C ILE A 402 -12.46 -21.98 15.88
N VAL A 403 -12.29 -22.15 17.18
CA VAL A 403 -13.22 -21.70 18.22
C VAL A 403 -12.65 -20.44 18.83
N GLY A 404 -13.20 -19.30 18.43
CA GLY A 404 -12.81 -17.99 18.94
C GLY A 404 -13.51 -17.62 20.23
N ASP A 405 -12.93 -16.66 20.94
CA ASP A 405 -13.47 -15.99 22.10
C ASP A 405 -13.66 -14.50 21.75
N GLY A 406 -14.91 -14.04 21.69
CA GLY A 406 -15.23 -12.65 21.37
C GLY A 406 -15.05 -12.24 19.91
N ILE A 407 -15.13 -13.14 18.92
CA ILE A 407 -15.06 -12.78 17.50
C ILE A 407 -16.42 -12.30 17.01
N THR A 408 -16.59 -11.01 16.81
CA THR A 408 -17.83 -10.46 16.23
C THR A 408 -18.00 -10.84 14.75
N TYR A 409 -19.24 -10.78 14.24
CA TYR A 409 -19.52 -11.09 12.85
C TYR A 409 -18.74 -10.20 11.86
N GLU A 410 -18.57 -8.91 12.18
CA GLU A 410 -17.82 -7.97 11.34
C GLU A 410 -16.31 -8.26 11.36
N ILE A 411 -15.72 -8.68 12.48
CA ILE A 411 -14.32 -9.11 12.56
C ILE A 411 -14.12 -10.36 11.69
N ALA A 412 -15.04 -11.33 11.76
CA ALA A 412 -14.99 -12.50 10.89
C ALA A 412 -15.09 -12.15 9.40
N CYS A 413 -15.89 -11.14 9.04
CA CYS A 413 -15.94 -10.63 7.66
C CYS A 413 -14.60 -10.00 7.24
N GLN A 414 -13.93 -9.27 8.12
CA GLN A 414 -12.60 -8.70 7.85
C GLN A 414 -11.54 -9.81 7.70
N ILE A 415 -11.53 -10.82 8.59
CA ILE A 415 -10.68 -12.01 8.46
C ILE A 415 -10.92 -12.66 7.08
N ALA A 416 -12.17 -12.91 6.73
CA ALA A 416 -12.52 -13.54 5.46
C ALA A 416 -12.05 -12.74 4.24
N SER A 417 -12.00 -11.42 4.32
CA SER A 417 -11.50 -10.55 3.24
C SER A 417 -9.98 -10.65 3.02
N LYS A 418 -9.23 -11.14 3.99
CA LYS A 418 -7.77 -11.32 3.92
C LYS A 418 -7.35 -12.69 3.39
N ILE A 419 -8.28 -13.68 3.40
CA ILE A 419 -7.99 -15.05 3.01
C ILE A 419 -8.25 -15.20 1.52
N ASN A 420 -7.21 -15.57 0.80
CA ASN A 420 -7.22 -15.75 -0.63
C ASN A 420 -6.84 -17.19 -0.99
N GLY A 421 -7.44 -17.76 -2.03
CA GLY A 421 -7.12 -19.12 -2.47
C GLY A 421 -8.27 -19.86 -3.14
N ASN A 422 -8.03 -21.13 -3.44
CA ASN A 422 -8.99 -21.98 -4.13
C ASN A 422 -9.92 -22.71 -3.14
N PHE A 423 -10.90 -21.98 -2.62
CA PHE A 423 -11.92 -22.50 -1.70
C PHE A 423 -13.28 -21.83 -1.97
N THR A 424 -14.32 -22.48 -1.51
CA THR A 424 -15.67 -21.89 -1.41
C THR A 424 -15.85 -21.36 0.01
N LEU A 425 -16.26 -20.10 0.16
CA LEU A 425 -16.58 -19.50 1.45
C LEU A 425 -18.08 -19.41 1.67
N THR A 426 -18.57 -20.11 2.69
CA THR A 426 -19.95 -19.98 3.19
C THR A 426 -19.96 -19.09 4.42
N LYS A 427 -20.67 -17.95 4.37
CA LYS A 427 -20.89 -17.04 5.48
C LYS A 427 -22.29 -17.22 6.03
N LYS A 428 -22.37 -17.66 7.28
CA LYS A 428 -23.62 -17.75 8.04
C LYS A 428 -23.40 -17.13 9.41
N SER A 429 -24.46 -16.87 10.12
CA SER A 429 -24.46 -16.57 11.53
C SER A 429 -25.23 -17.64 12.28
N ILE A 430 -24.94 -17.78 13.55
CA ILE A 430 -25.73 -18.52 14.51
C ILE A 430 -26.11 -17.61 15.67
N LEU A 431 -27.10 -17.95 16.46
CA LEU A 431 -27.46 -17.18 17.64
C LEU A 431 -26.73 -17.73 18.86
N ALA A 432 -25.98 -16.84 19.55
CA ALA A 432 -25.34 -17.17 20.82
C ALA A 432 -26.40 -17.42 21.88
N ASP A 433 -26.11 -18.35 22.81
CA ASP A 433 -26.96 -18.62 23.97
C ASP A 433 -26.82 -17.47 24.98
N ILE A 434 -27.87 -17.18 25.73
CA ILE A 434 -27.89 -16.14 26.77
C ILE A 434 -27.62 -16.68 28.16
N PRO A 435 -26.86 -15.97 29.03
CA PRO A 435 -26.09 -14.75 28.74
C PRO A 435 -24.94 -15.02 27.76
N SER A 436 -24.60 -14.04 26.94
CA SER A 436 -23.52 -14.15 25.96
C SER A 436 -22.15 -13.96 26.63
N GLU A 437 -21.77 -14.91 27.42
CA GLU A 437 -20.52 -14.94 28.19
C GLU A 437 -19.73 -16.24 27.96
N THR A 438 -18.42 -16.17 28.09
CA THR A 438 -17.48 -17.26 27.74
C THR A 438 -17.80 -18.56 28.43
N GLU A 439 -18.04 -18.59 29.77
CA GLU A 439 -18.31 -19.83 30.51
C GLU A 439 -19.55 -20.55 29.97
N ASN A 440 -20.64 -19.78 29.76
CA ASN A 440 -21.91 -20.33 29.25
C ASN A 440 -21.76 -20.84 27.84
N ASN A 441 -21.30 -19.96 26.94
CA ASN A 441 -21.34 -20.19 25.48
C ASN A 441 -20.29 -21.21 25.04
N MET A 442 -19.10 -21.20 25.60
CA MET A 442 -18.11 -22.26 25.37
C MET A 442 -18.61 -23.61 25.84
N SER A 443 -19.32 -23.68 27.00
CA SER A 443 -19.94 -24.92 27.42
C SER A 443 -20.97 -25.40 26.41
N ARG A 444 -21.82 -24.52 25.89
CA ARG A 444 -22.82 -24.85 24.87
C ARG A 444 -22.19 -25.36 23.57
N ILE A 445 -21.13 -24.74 23.13
CA ILE A 445 -20.41 -25.14 21.89
C ILE A 445 -19.83 -26.54 22.02
N TYR A 446 -19.18 -26.86 23.15
CA TYR A 446 -18.48 -28.14 23.34
C TYR A 446 -19.39 -29.27 23.83
N MET A 447 -20.46 -28.95 24.55
CA MET A 447 -21.24 -29.96 25.32
C MET A 447 -22.68 -30.03 24.81
N ALA A 448 -23.04 -31.15 24.17
CA ALA A 448 -24.38 -31.37 23.63
C ALA A 448 -25.44 -31.62 24.71
N ASN A 449 -25.04 -31.91 25.97
CA ASN A 449 -25.95 -32.15 27.09
C ASN A 449 -26.50 -30.86 27.72
N GLY A 450 -26.08 -29.70 27.27
CA GLY A 450 -26.54 -28.41 27.81
C GLY A 450 -26.02 -28.05 29.20
N ALA A 451 -25.07 -28.80 29.77
CA ALA A 451 -24.43 -28.46 31.03
C ALA A 451 -23.47 -27.27 30.92
N THR A 452 -23.19 -26.63 32.05
CA THR A 452 -22.17 -25.58 32.14
C THR A 452 -20.94 -26.14 32.85
N GLU A 453 -19.79 -25.99 32.25
CA GLU A 453 -18.49 -26.43 32.78
C GLU A 453 -17.45 -25.30 32.55
N SER A 454 -16.87 -24.81 33.63
CA SER A 454 -15.89 -23.73 33.62
C SER A 454 -14.50 -24.16 33.10
N ILE A 455 -14.15 -25.45 33.33
CA ILE A 455 -12.82 -25.97 33.00
C ILE A 455 -12.76 -26.40 31.52
N HIS A 456 -11.98 -25.70 30.73
CA HIS A 456 -11.83 -25.97 29.31
C HIS A 456 -11.46 -27.44 28.98
N LYS A 457 -10.51 -27.99 29.72
CA LYS A 457 -10.07 -29.39 29.49
C LYS A 457 -11.18 -30.43 29.73
N LYS A 458 -12.12 -30.16 30.63
CA LYS A 458 -13.28 -31.05 30.84
C LYS A 458 -14.27 -30.96 29.68
N ARG A 459 -14.44 -29.78 29.09
CA ARG A 459 -15.26 -29.59 27.87
C ARG A 459 -14.69 -30.39 26.72
N GLU A 460 -13.35 -30.34 26.51
CA GLU A 460 -12.65 -31.14 25.52
C GLU A 460 -12.83 -32.65 25.77
N THR A 461 -12.63 -33.08 27.02
CA THR A 461 -12.80 -34.49 27.41
C THR A 461 -14.22 -34.98 27.12
N PHE A 462 -15.24 -34.19 27.45
CA PHE A 462 -16.63 -34.50 27.14
C PHE A 462 -16.84 -34.71 25.64
N LEU A 463 -16.32 -33.84 24.79
CA LEU A 463 -16.45 -33.96 23.32
C LEU A 463 -15.79 -35.24 22.82
N VAL A 464 -14.61 -35.61 23.30
CA VAL A 464 -13.91 -36.86 22.93
C VAL A 464 -14.68 -38.09 23.38
N GLU A 465 -15.22 -38.10 24.62
CA GLU A 465 -15.99 -39.22 25.14
C GLU A 465 -17.29 -39.49 24.36
N GLN A 466 -17.86 -38.45 23.76
CA GLN A 466 -19.04 -38.58 22.88
C GLN A 466 -18.68 -39.02 21.43
N ASN A 467 -17.40 -38.98 21.03
CA ASN A 467 -16.94 -39.24 19.67
C ASN A 467 -15.76 -40.23 19.65
N THR A 468 -15.95 -41.42 20.25
CA THR A 468 -14.87 -42.44 20.40
C THR A 468 -14.41 -43.09 19.10
N ASP A 469 -15.18 -42.97 18.04
CA ASP A 469 -14.94 -43.56 16.71
C ASP A 469 -14.13 -42.65 15.78
N VAL A 470 -13.86 -41.42 16.16
CA VAL A 470 -13.08 -40.47 15.38
C VAL A 470 -11.90 -39.89 16.19
N SER A 471 -10.84 -39.44 15.48
CA SER A 471 -9.69 -38.81 16.12
C SER A 471 -9.86 -37.29 16.16
N ILE A 472 -9.81 -36.72 17.36
CA ILE A 472 -9.93 -35.26 17.59
C ILE A 472 -8.67 -34.79 18.33
N ASP A 473 -7.99 -33.82 17.74
CA ASP A 473 -6.87 -33.10 18.36
C ASP A 473 -7.29 -31.69 18.76
N PHE A 474 -6.63 -31.16 19.82
CA PHE A 474 -6.85 -29.80 20.31
C PHE A 474 -5.54 -29.05 20.35
N LEU A 475 -5.52 -27.83 19.79
CA LEU A 475 -4.36 -26.93 19.82
C LEU A 475 -4.81 -25.49 20.14
N LYS A 476 -3.85 -24.67 20.56
CA LYS A 476 -4.04 -23.23 20.42
C LYS A 476 -3.84 -22.85 18.96
N LEU A 477 -4.57 -21.86 18.46
CA LEU A 477 -4.44 -21.45 17.08
C LEU A 477 -3.02 -20.98 16.75
N ASP A 478 -2.34 -20.32 17.68
CA ASP A 478 -0.97 -19.85 17.52
C ASP A 478 0.03 -20.99 17.31
N ASP A 479 -0.22 -22.15 17.90
CA ASP A 479 0.64 -23.34 17.83
C ASP A 479 0.45 -24.13 16.51
N VAL A 480 -0.47 -23.71 15.64
CA VAL A 480 -0.67 -24.32 14.32
C VAL A 480 0.50 -23.95 13.40
N ILE A 481 1.20 -24.98 12.91
CA ILE A 481 2.31 -24.87 11.95
C ILE A 481 1.97 -25.65 10.67
N GLU A 482 2.75 -25.43 9.61
CA GLU A 482 2.59 -26.16 8.34
C GLU A 482 3.10 -27.60 8.48
N GLU A 483 2.22 -28.45 9.00
CA GLU A 483 2.50 -29.87 9.25
C GLU A 483 1.22 -30.68 9.01
N GLU A 484 1.35 -31.82 8.34
CA GLU A 484 0.24 -32.76 8.21
C GLU A 484 -0.12 -33.36 9.58
N LYS A 485 -1.35 -33.19 10.04
CA LYS A 485 -1.87 -33.80 11.26
C LYS A 485 -2.56 -35.12 10.94
N PRO A 486 -2.33 -36.18 11.72
CA PRO A 486 -2.97 -37.49 11.48
C PRO A 486 -4.45 -37.51 11.84
N SER A 487 -4.91 -36.60 12.71
CA SER A 487 -6.28 -36.53 13.18
C SER A 487 -7.27 -36.12 12.11
N GLN A 488 -8.46 -36.68 12.16
CA GLN A 488 -9.57 -36.31 11.26
C GLN A 488 -10.10 -34.90 11.59
N TYR A 489 -10.17 -34.58 12.88
CA TYR A 489 -10.64 -33.28 13.35
C TYR A 489 -9.56 -32.59 14.17
N LEU A 490 -9.41 -31.28 13.92
CA LEU A 490 -8.54 -30.41 14.70
C LEU A 490 -9.36 -29.23 15.22
N ILE A 491 -9.41 -29.06 16.54
CA ILE A 491 -10.10 -27.93 17.17
C ILE A 491 -9.05 -26.99 17.71
N CYS A 492 -9.07 -25.74 17.22
CA CYS A 492 -8.11 -24.69 17.55
C CYS A 492 -8.79 -23.61 18.38
N ALA A 493 -8.35 -23.43 19.63
CA ALA A 493 -8.85 -22.35 20.50
C ALA A 493 -8.08 -21.05 20.24
N TYR A 494 -8.79 -19.90 20.22
CA TYR A 494 -8.22 -18.57 20.08
C TYR A 494 -8.93 -17.56 21.00
N ARG A 495 -8.18 -16.89 21.92
CA ARG A 495 -8.76 -16.05 22.99
C ARG A 495 -8.30 -14.61 22.99
N ASP A 496 -7.35 -14.23 22.14
CA ASP A 496 -6.67 -12.94 22.22
C ASP A 496 -7.60 -11.73 22.05
N ILE A 497 -8.73 -11.88 21.33
CA ILE A 497 -9.65 -10.75 21.11
C ILE A 497 -10.31 -10.34 22.41
N ASP A 498 -10.86 -11.30 23.16
CA ASP A 498 -11.51 -11.03 24.43
C ASP A 498 -10.50 -10.56 25.49
N GLU A 499 -9.37 -11.24 25.62
CA GLU A 499 -8.31 -10.84 26.56
C GLU A 499 -7.75 -9.44 26.29
N LEU A 500 -7.55 -9.07 25.02
CA LEU A 500 -7.11 -7.73 24.65
C LEU A 500 -8.21 -6.69 24.89
N GLY A 501 -9.46 -7.02 24.54
CA GLY A 501 -10.62 -6.18 24.75
C GLY A 501 -10.78 -5.79 26.23
N GLU A 502 -10.77 -6.77 27.11
CA GLU A 502 -10.88 -6.55 28.57
C GLU A 502 -9.73 -5.72 29.12
N LYS A 503 -8.49 -6.02 28.73
CA LYS A 503 -7.28 -5.34 29.25
C LYS A 503 -7.07 -3.95 28.70
N MET A 504 -7.31 -3.75 27.40
CA MET A 504 -6.94 -2.53 26.65
C MET A 504 -8.15 -1.66 26.27
N GLN A 505 -9.36 -2.17 26.41
CA GLN A 505 -10.60 -1.49 26.02
C GLN A 505 -10.56 -1.01 24.55
N GLN A 506 -10.94 0.24 24.24
CA GLN A 506 -10.93 0.75 22.88
C GLN A 506 -9.55 0.70 22.20
N LYS A 507 -8.45 0.72 22.97
CA LYS A 507 -7.10 0.63 22.41
C LYS A 507 -6.81 -0.73 21.77
N ALA A 508 -7.55 -1.77 22.16
CA ALA A 508 -7.46 -3.11 21.58
C ALA A 508 -7.79 -3.11 20.08
N LEU A 509 -8.67 -2.20 19.63
CA LEU A 509 -9.13 -2.17 18.23
C LEU A 509 -7.99 -2.06 17.23
N LYS A 510 -7.01 -1.20 17.51
CA LYS A 510 -5.86 -1.04 16.63
C LYS A 510 -5.08 -2.35 16.52
N TYR A 511 -4.86 -3.02 17.63
CA TYR A 511 -4.16 -4.30 17.66
C TYR A 511 -4.94 -5.41 16.97
N ILE A 512 -6.25 -5.46 17.19
CA ILE A 512 -7.16 -6.43 16.53
C ILE A 512 -7.12 -6.22 15.02
N SER A 513 -7.25 -4.98 14.52
CA SER A 513 -7.29 -4.69 13.09
C SER A 513 -5.96 -4.93 12.38
N GLU A 514 -4.84 -4.56 13.00
CA GLU A 514 -3.51 -4.62 12.38
C GLU A 514 -2.84 -6.00 12.53
N THR A 515 -3.13 -6.73 13.62
CA THR A 515 -2.40 -7.95 13.99
C THR A 515 -3.29 -9.17 14.05
N THR A 516 -4.31 -9.17 14.92
CA THR A 516 -5.13 -10.36 15.22
C THR A 516 -5.88 -10.88 13.99
N ILE A 517 -6.49 -9.98 13.22
CA ILE A 517 -7.20 -10.34 11.97
C ILE A 517 -6.27 -11.02 10.97
N ASN A 518 -5.04 -10.51 10.82
CA ASN A 518 -4.05 -11.08 9.91
C ASN A 518 -3.56 -12.45 10.38
N ILE A 519 -3.33 -12.63 11.68
CA ILE A 519 -2.92 -13.92 12.26
C ILE A 519 -3.99 -14.98 11.99
N ILE A 520 -5.26 -14.70 12.31
CA ILE A 520 -6.33 -15.68 12.08
C ILE A 520 -6.47 -16.01 10.59
N ALA A 521 -6.39 -15.01 9.70
CA ALA A 521 -6.46 -15.22 8.26
C ALA A 521 -5.31 -16.09 7.74
N GLU A 522 -4.09 -15.87 8.23
CA GLU A 522 -2.92 -16.70 7.91
C GLU A 522 -3.12 -18.14 8.39
N LYS A 523 -3.61 -18.35 9.61
CA LYS A 523 -3.84 -19.69 10.17
C LYS A 523 -4.94 -20.45 9.44
N VAL A 524 -6.03 -19.78 9.00
CA VAL A 524 -7.03 -20.41 8.13
C VAL A 524 -6.39 -20.87 6.81
N SER A 525 -5.59 -20.01 6.19
CA SER A 525 -4.88 -20.35 4.93
C SER A 525 -3.92 -21.52 5.14
N LEU A 526 -3.20 -21.53 6.27
CA LEU A 526 -2.28 -22.59 6.65
C LEU A 526 -2.99 -23.93 6.86
N LEU A 527 -4.12 -23.96 7.58
CA LEU A 527 -4.92 -25.17 7.77
C LEU A 527 -5.42 -25.74 6.43
N LEU A 528 -5.89 -24.89 5.53
CA LEU A 528 -6.32 -25.32 4.19
C LEU A 528 -5.15 -25.89 3.37
N SER A 529 -3.94 -25.32 3.47
CA SER A 529 -2.73 -25.82 2.79
C SER A 529 -2.20 -27.12 3.41
N SER A 530 -2.41 -27.32 4.73
CA SER A 530 -2.00 -28.52 5.47
C SER A 530 -2.94 -29.72 5.31
N GLY A 531 -3.82 -29.68 4.33
CA GLY A 531 -4.65 -30.83 3.93
C GLY A 531 -6.03 -30.92 4.57
N PHE A 532 -6.47 -29.93 5.35
CA PHE A 532 -7.84 -29.85 5.81
C PHE A 532 -8.75 -29.47 4.65
N SER A 533 -9.83 -30.25 4.44
CA SER A 533 -10.81 -30.02 3.40
C SER A 533 -11.77 -28.90 3.74
N LYS A 534 -12.05 -28.75 5.04
CA LYS A 534 -12.92 -27.71 5.59
C LYS A 534 -12.26 -27.04 6.79
N VAL A 535 -12.40 -25.71 6.86
CA VAL A 535 -12.01 -24.92 8.03
C VAL A 535 -13.21 -24.09 8.45
N TYR A 536 -13.62 -24.26 9.70
CA TYR A 536 -14.70 -23.51 10.31
C TYR A 536 -14.12 -22.40 11.20
N LEU A 537 -14.76 -21.23 11.21
CA LEU A 537 -14.57 -20.19 12.19
C LEU A 537 -15.89 -19.96 12.91
N ILE A 538 -15.92 -20.31 14.17
CA ILE A 538 -17.04 -20.11 15.10
C ILE A 538 -16.54 -19.39 16.34
N THR A 539 -17.42 -18.80 17.10
CA THR A 539 -17.10 -18.16 18.38
C THR A 539 -18.24 -18.36 19.36
N ASP A 540 -17.93 -18.16 20.62
CA ASP A 540 -18.90 -18.23 21.72
C ASP A 540 -19.86 -17.04 21.69
N HIS A 541 -19.37 -15.81 21.66
CA HIS A 541 -20.15 -14.58 21.59
C HIS A 541 -19.40 -13.50 20.80
N GLY A 542 -20.05 -12.36 20.62
CA GLY A 542 -19.39 -11.13 20.21
C GLY A 542 -19.34 -10.15 21.38
N PHE A 543 -19.06 -8.89 21.10
CA PHE A 543 -18.97 -7.82 22.09
C PHE A 543 -19.53 -6.51 21.56
N VAL A 544 -19.89 -5.62 22.46
CA VAL A 544 -20.18 -4.23 22.14
C VAL A 544 -18.99 -3.35 22.43
N LEU A 545 -18.78 -2.38 21.54
CA LEU A 545 -17.83 -1.31 21.74
C LEU A 545 -18.63 -0.03 21.97
N THR A 546 -18.54 0.48 23.18
CA THR A 546 -19.32 1.65 23.59
C THR A 546 -18.56 2.96 23.35
N GLY A 547 -17.35 2.90 22.80
CA GLY A 547 -16.57 4.06 22.42
C GLY A 547 -16.17 4.96 23.59
N ILE A 548 -16.40 6.25 23.44
CA ILE A 548 -16.11 7.22 24.50
C ILE A 548 -17.35 7.30 25.39
N LEU A 549 -17.34 6.58 26.52
CA LEU A 549 -18.40 6.63 27.52
C LEU A 549 -18.06 7.60 28.65
N SER A 550 -19.10 8.33 29.08
CA SER A 550 -19.10 9.06 30.34
C SER A 550 -19.80 8.27 31.44
N GLU A 551 -19.62 8.66 32.70
CA GLU A 551 -20.37 8.06 33.83
C GLU A 551 -21.89 8.25 33.67
N ALA A 552 -22.34 9.28 32.97
CA ALA A 552 -23.76 9.55 32.73
C ALA A 552 -24.39 8.56 31.72
N ASP A 553 -23.58 7.93 30.86
CA ASP A 553 -24.07 6.94 29.89
C ASP A 553 -24.36 5.57 30.54
N LYS A 554 -23.86 5.32 31.76
CA LYS A 554 -24.03 4.06 32.47
C LYS A 554 -25.43 3.93 33.09
N ILE A 555 -26.03 2.75 32.95
CA ILE A 555 -27.37 2.48 33.41
C ILE A 555 -27.34 2.18 34.92
N SER A 556 -27.97 3.05 35.71
CA SER A 556 -28.12 2.86 37.14
C SER A 556 -29.44 2.17 37.45
N VAL A 557 -29.40 1.02 38.13
CA VAL A 557 -30.56 0.29 38.61
C VAL A 557 -30.36 -0.10 40.08
N SER A 558 -31.42 -0.07 40.83
CA SER A 558 -31.46 -0.64 42.21
C SER A 558 -31.98 -2.05 42.10
N ILE A 559 -31.29 -2.98 42.74
CA ILE A 559 -31.61 -4.41 42.74
C ILE A 559 -31.78 -4.86 44.20
N ASP A 560 -32.88 -5.54 44.47
CA ASP A 560 -33.16 -6.08 45.81
C ASP A 560 -32.72 -7.56 45.91
N GLY A 561 -32.29 -7.96 47.06
CA GLY A 561 -31.96 -9.33 47.34
C GLY A 561 -30.59 -9.82 46.80
N VAL A 562 -30.44 -11.12 46.69
CA VAL A 562 -29.21 -11.77 46.23
C VAL A 562 -29.09 -11.60 44.71
N HIS A 563 -28.03 -10.96 44.29
CA HIS A 563 -27.78 -10.68 42.87
C HIS A 563 -26.30 -10.66 42.51
N GLU A 564 -26.04 -10.86 41.24
CA GLU A 564 -24.78 -10.60 40.58
C GLU A 564 -25.01 -9.52 39.52
N LYS A 565 -24.10 -8.55 39.42
CA LYS A 565 -24.19 -7.46 38.47
C LYS A 565 -22.91 -7.37 37.65
N ALA A 566 -23.04 -7.65 36.39
CA ALA A 566 -22.00 -7.46 35.37
C ALA A 566 -22.30 -6.20 34.55
N GLU A 567 -21.42 -5.89 33.60
CA GLU A 567 -21.55 -4.72 32.74
C GLU A 567 -22.76 -4.83 31.80
N ARG A 568 -23.07 -6.02 31.31
CA ARG A 568 -24.10 -6.23 30.31
C ARG A 568 -25.33 -6.99 30.79
N TYR A 569 -25.28 -7.60 31.97
CA TYR A 569 -26.39 -8.35 32.59
C TYR A 569 -26.45 -8.16 34.11
N ILE A 570 -27.61 -8.48 34.65
CA ILE A 570 -27.85 -8.62 36.10
C ILE A 570 -28.56 -9.94 36.33
N ARG A 571 -28.08 -10.77 37.26
CA ARG A 571 -28.71 -12.02 37.67
C ARG A 571 -29.28 -11.91 39.08
N THR A 572 -30.47 -12.44 39.31
CA THR A 572 -31.11 -12.41 40.61
C THR A 572 -31.73 -13.77 40.94
N VAL A 573 -31.84 -14.07 42.24
CA VAL A 573 -32.56 -15.25 42.72
C VAL A 573 -34.06 -15.00 42.62
N GLU A 574 -34.49 -13.78 43.02
CA GLU A 574 -35.88 -13.37 43.04
C GLU A 574 -36.17 -12.39 41.87
N ARG A 575 -37.41 -12.44 41.35
CA ARG A 575 -37.88 -11.53 40.32
C ARG A 575 -37.92 -10.11 40.84
N GLN A 576 -37.34 -9.17 40.06
CA GLN A 576 -37.36 -7.75 40.42
C GLN A 576 -38.64 -7.08 39.96
N GLN A 577 -39.16 -6.17 40.76
CA GLN A 577 -40.31 -5.34 40.38
C GLN A 577 -39.84 -4.16 39.54
N SER A 578 -40.21 -4.16 38.25
CA SER A 578 -40.03 -3.07 37.27
C SER A 578 -38.68 -2.32 37.29
N LEU A 579 -37.71 -2.81 36.55
CA LEU A 579 -36.42 -2.14 36.36
C LEU A 579 -36.45 -1.05 35.29
N GLY A 580 -37.62 -0.73 34.72
CA GLY A 580 -37.84 0.25 33.67
C GLY A 580 -37.91 -0.33 32.24
N ASN A 581 -38.46 0.45 31.31
CA ASN A 581 -38.74 0.00 29.94
C ASN A 581 -37.46 -0.29 29.11
N GLY A 582 -36.32 0.24 29.52
CA GLY A 582 -35.03 0.03 28.85
C GLY A 582 -34.35 -1.30 29.23
N ILE A 583 -35.00 -2.18 30.01
CA ILE A 583 -34.47 -3.45 30.48
C ILE A 583 -35.40 -4.57 30.01
N ILE A 584 -34.84 -5.68 29.59
CA ILE A 584 -35.56 -6.91 29.26
C ILE A 584 -35.24 -8.00 30.27
N GLU A 585 -36.24 -8.75 30.70
CA GLU A 585 -36.16 -9.85 31.67
C GLU A 585 -36.26 -11.20 30.98
N PHE A 586 -35.46 -12.14 31.46
CA PHE A 586 -35.58 -13.56 31.14
C PHE A 586 -35.67 -14.38 32.38
N GLU A 587 -36.70 -15.25 32.46
CA GLU A 587 -36.77 -16.32 33.44
C GLU A 587 -35.95 -17.50 32.95
N LYS A 588 -34.73 -17.60 33.41
CA LYS A 588 -33.77 -18.64 33.01
C LYS A 588 -32.89 -18.98 34.19
N LYS A 589 -32.94 -20.28 34.58
CA LYS A 589 -32.06 -20.78 35.62
C LYS A 589 -30.63 -20.87 35.11
N TYR A 590 -29.76 -20.17 35.82
CA TYR A 590 -28.32 -20.19 35.55
C TYR A 590 -27.57 -20.21 36.91
N GLN A 591 -26.90 -21.31 37.20
CA GLN A 591 -26.27 -21.54 38.54
C GLN A 591 -27.28 -21.37 39.69
N ALA A 592 -27.06 -20.40 40.58
CA ALA A 592 -27.93 -20.09 41.73
C ALA A 592 -29.05 -19.08 41.39
N TYR A 593 -29.07 -18.51 40.20
CA TYR A 593 -29.99 -17.46 39.83
C TYR A 593 -31.12 -17.98 38.92
N ASN A 594 -32.31 -17.35 39.01
CA ASN A 594 -33.51 -17.73 38.28
C ASN A 594 -33.92 -16.70 37.20
N PHE A 595 -33.47 -15.46 37.35
CA PHE A 595 -33.81 -14.34 36.47
C PHE A 595 -32.56 -13.64 36.00
N ILE A 596 -32.56 -13.23 34.72
CA ILE A 596 -31.49 -12.46 34.11
C ILE A 596 -32.10 -11.23 33.46
N TYR A 597 -31.48 -10.08 33.67
CA TYR A 597 -31.90 -8.78 33.17
C TYR A 597 -30.81 -8.21 32.23
N PHE A 598 -31.21 -7.75 31.08
CA PHE A 598 -30.31 -7.15 30.09
C PHE A 598 -30.74 -5.75 29.72
N SER A 599 -29.79 -4.87 29.38
CA SER A 599 -30.06 -3.59 28.78
C SER A 599 -30.59 -3.74 27.33
N LYS A 600 -31.61 -2.97 26.97
CA LYS A 600 -32.06 -2.82 25.56
C LYS A 600 -31.21 -1.83 24.77
N THR A 601 -30.12 -1.36 25.33
CA THR A 601 -29.17 -0.47 24.66
C THR A 601 -27.78 -1.10 24.67
N ILE A 602 -26.83 -0.49 23.96
CA ILE A 602 -25.42 -0.90 24.03
C ILE A 602 -24.70 -0.39 25.29
N ASN A 603 -25.35 0.49 26.06
CA ASN A 603 -24.76 1.05 27.27
C ASN A 603 -24.67 0.01 28.39
N PRO A 604 -23.57 0.00 29.15
CA PRO A 604 -23.38 -0.93 30.25
C PRO A 604 -24.15 -0.53 31.51
N PHE A 605 -24.45 -1.47 32.35
CA PHE A 605 -24.87 -1.21 33.72
C PHE A 605 -23.70 -0.58 34.51
N LYS A 606 -24.06 0.27 35.50
CA LYS A 606 -23.05 0.92 36.32
C LYS A 606 -22.40 -0.09 37.26
N THR A 607 -21.17 -0.47 36.93
CA THR A 607 -20.27 -1.32 37.69
C THR A 607 -18.93 -0.58 37.87
N PRO A 608 -18.06 -0.96 38.82
CA PRO A 608 -16.70 -0.41 38.88
C PRO A 608 -15.87 -0.83 37.65
N GLY A 609 -15.14 0.09 37.04
CA GLY A 609 -14.19 -0.22 35.95
C GLY A 609 -14.28 0.68 34.73
N ALA A 610 -13.48 0.37 33.71
CA ALA A 610 -13.47 1.02 32.38
C ALA A 610 -14.45 0.30 31.44
N TYR A 611 -15.07 1.03 30.52
CA TYR A 611 -16.24 0.55 29.78
C TYR A 611 -16.13 0.80 28.28
N GLY A 612 -15.04 0.45 27.66
CA GLY A 612 -14.92 0.56 26.20
C GLY A 612 -15.31 -0.72 25.48
N TYR A 613 -15.12 -1.84 26.13
CA TYR A 613 -15.36 -3.19 25.64
C TYR A 613 -16.20 -3.94 26.67
N SER A 614 -17.28 -4.58 26.26
CA SER A 614 -18.09 -5.40 27.14
C SER A 614 -18.90 -6.44 26.37
N HIS A 615 -19.20 -7.56 27.00
CA HIS A 615 -20.02 -8.66 26.50
C HIS A 615 -20.94 -9.23 27.60
N GLY A 616 -21.81 -10.14 27.26
CA GLY A 616 -22.75 -10.75 28.21
C GLY A 616 -24.19 -10.32 27.99
N GLY A 617 -24.45 -9.37 27.09
CA GLY A 617 -25.76 -8.83 26.77
C GLY A 617 -26.50 -9.55 25.64
N VAL A 618 -27.51 -8.87 25.11
CA VAL A 618 -28.42 -9.42 24.10
C VAL A 618 -28.56 -8.53 22.87
N SER A 619 -27.55 -7.70 22.60
CA SER A 619 -27.49 -6.91 21.37
C SER A 619 -27.11 -7.79 20.16
N PRO A 620 -27.37 -7.35 18.92
CA PRO A 620 -26.96 -8.08 17.72
C PRO A 620 -25.45 -8.34 17.67
N GLN A 621 -24.63 -7.39 18.14
CA GLN A 621 -23.18 -7.49 18.20
C GLN A 621 -22.71 -8.64 19.09
N GLU A 622 -23.47 -8.94 20.17
CA GLU A 622 -23.19 -10.00 21.12
C GLU A 622 -23.81 -11.34 20.71
N LEU A 623 -25.03 -11.33 20.12
CA LEU A 623 -25.82 -12.51 19.88
C LEU A 623 -25.75 -13.08 18.44
N VAL A 624 -25.10 -12.39 17.51
CA VAL A 624 -24.99 -12.86 16.11
C VAL A 624 -23.54 -13.20 15.76
N PRO A 625 -22.94 -14.21 16.41
CA PRO A 625 -21.58 -14.66 16.10
C PRO A 625 -21.49 -15.29 14.71
N PRO A 626 -20.30 -15.31 14.12
CA PRO A 626 -20.05 -15.92 12.82
C PRO A 626 -20.12 -17.45 12.88
N TYR A 627 -20.55 -18.02 11.74
CA TYR A 627 -20.41 -19.42 11.38
C TYR A 627 -19.89 -19.46 9.95
N PHE A 628 -18.56 -19.31 9.78
CA PHE A 628 -17.92 -19.25 8.46
C PHE A 628 -17.24 -20.56 8.16
N VAL A 629 -17.36 -21.00 6.90
CA VAL A 629 -16.80 -22.27 6.44
C VAL A 629 -16.04 -22.02 5.16
N TRP A 630 -14.74 -22.26 5.17
CA TRP A 630 -13.92 -22.37 3.97
C TRP A 630 -13.83 -23.84 3.59
N GLU A 631 -14.28 -24.18 2.40
CA GLU A 631 -14.25 -25.54 1.86
C GLU A 631 -13.36 -25.57 0.62
N ARG A 632 -12.38 -26.48 0.61
CA ARG A 632 -11.46 -26.64 -0.50
C ARG A 632 -12.20 -27.07 -1.75
N SER A 633 -12.08 -26.34 -2.84
CA SER A 633 -12.71 -26.68 -4.12
C SER A 633 -12.05 -27.92 -4.73
N SER A 634 -12.82 -28.98 -4.93
CA SER A 634 -12.40 -30.22 -5.60
C SER A 634 -12.64 -30.12 -7.11
N GLY A 635 -11.97 -29.23 -7.81
CA GLY A 635 -12.11 -29.08 -9.27
C GLY A 635 -10.81 -28.61 -9.93
N PRO A 636 -10.65 -28.72 -11.26
CA PRO A 636 -9.52 -28.13 -11.94
C PRO A 636 -9.51 -26.63 -11.68
N THR A 637 -8.41 -26.14 -11.15
CA THR A 637 -8.19 -24.75 -10.79
C THR A 637 -8.31 -23.88 -12.03
N GLN A 638 -9.45 -23.21 -12.24
CA GLN A 638 -9.48 -22.07 -13.16
C GLN A 638 -8.69 -20.93 -12.50
N THR A 639 -7.44 -20.85 -12.85
CA THR A 639 -6.54 -19.81 -12.35
C THR A 639 -6.88 -18.50 -13.00
N LEU A 640 -6.92 -17.42 -12.20
CA LEU A 640 -7.09 -16.06 -12.66
C LEU A 640 -6.05 -15.73 -13.75
N ASN A 641 -6.49 -15.28 -14.91
CA ASN A 641 -5.60 -14.86 -15.97
C ASN A 641 -4.94 -13.54 -15.60
N VAL A 642 -3.61 -13.56 -15.51
CA VAL A 642 -2.80 -12.39 -15.13
C VAL A 642 -1.79 -12.09 -16.24
N SER A 643 -1.70 -10.83 -16.66
CA SER A 643 -0.82 -10.41 -17.74
C SER A 643 -0.33 -8.96 -17.55
N PHE A 644 0.70 -8.57 -18.28
CA PHE A 644 1.12 -7.18 -18.36
C PHE A 644 0.12 -6.35 -19.18
N HIS A 645 -0.34 -5.27 -18.60
CA HIS A 645 -1.33 -4.38 -19.25
C HIS A 645 -0.69 -3.32 -20.14
N ASN A 646 0.54 -2.91 -19.87
CA ASN A 646 1.20 -1.79 -20.52
C ASN A 646 2.40 -2.18 -21.41
N LYS A 647 2.35 -3.34 -22.06
CA LYS A 647 3.45 -3.85 -22.89
C LYS A 647 3.92 -2.90 -23.98
N ASP A 648 3.02 -2.12 -24.58
CA ASP A 648 3.36 -1.20 -25.65
C ASP A 648 4.10 0.04 -25.10
N GLU A 649 3.75 0.52 -23.91
CA GLU A 649 4.47 1.59 -23.22
C GLU A 649 5.91 1.16 -22.87
N LEU A 650 6.12 -0.11 -22.54
CA LEU A 650 7.41 -0.66 -22.17
C LEU A 650 8.40 -0.80 -23.34
N LYS A 651 7.94 -0.79 -24.59
CA LYS A 651 8.79 -0.87 -25.78
C LYS A 651 9.60 0.42 -26.05
N SER A 652 9.24 1.52 -25.41
CA SER A 652 9.89 2.81 -25.59
C SER A 652 9.81 3.66 -24.32
N VAL A 653 10.56 3.27 -23.31
CA VAL A 653 10.61 3.97 -22.03
C VAL A 653 11.62 5.10 -22.07
N THR A 654 11.20 6.30 -21.69
CA THR A 654 12.08 7.47 -21.61
C THR A 654 12.53 7.68 -20.15
N GLY A 655 13.84 7.66 -19.88
CA GLY A 655 14.41 7.84 -18.55
C GLY A 655 14.94 6.54 -17.94
N GLU A 656 15.24 6.58 -16.66
CA GLU A 656 15.83 5.46 -15.91
C GLU A 656 14.80 4.58 -15.18
N LEU A 657 13.57 5.07 -15.02
CA LEU A 657 12.49 4.39 -14.31
C LEU A 657 11.48 3.83 -15.31
N PHE A 658 10.97 2.64 -15.03
CA PHE A 658 9.85 2.07 -15.75
C PHE A 658 8.86 1.39 -14.81
N GLN A 659 7.59 1.41 -15.17
CA GLN A 659 6.52 0.81 -14.40
C GLN A 659 5.98 -0.41 -15.13
N LEU A 660 5.82 -1.50 -14.39
CA LEU A 660 5.15 -2.72 -14.83
C LEU A 660 3.75 -2.75 -14.25
N LYS A 661 2.74 -2.65 -15.11
CA LYS A 661 1.32 -2.74 -14.74
C LYS A 661 0.85 -4.16 -14.99
N VAL A 662 0.69 -4.92 -13.90
CA VAL A 662 0.20 -6.30 -13.95
C VAL A 662 -1.28 -6.29 -13.68
N MET A 663 -2.09 -6.79 -14.61
CA MET A 663 -3.55 -6.80 -14.53
C MET A 663 -4.09 -8.21 -14.48
N ALA A 664 -5.06 -8.41 -13.59
CA ALA A 664 -5.87 -9.61 -13.56
C ALA A 664 -7.13 -9.43 -14.42
N GLY A 665 -7.29 -10.28 -15.43
CA GLY A 665 -8.38 -10.19 -16.38
C GLY A 665 -9.77 -10.50 -15.81
N LYS A 666 -10.80 -10.12 -16.57
CA LYS A 666 -12.19 -10.53 -16.33
C LYS A 666 -12.29 -12.02 -16.66
N GLY A 667 -12.22 -12.89 -15.64
CA GLY A 667 -12.50 -14.31 -15.85
C GLY A 667 -13.94 -14.49 -16.37
N VAL A 668 -14.08 -15.10 -17.51
CA VAL A 668 -15.38 -15.49 -18.04
C VAL A 668 -15.82 -16.75 -17.26
N GLY A 669 -16.81 -16.61 -16.42
CA GLY A 669 -17.65 -17.75 -16.02
C GLY A 669 -17.57 -18.22 -14.58
N ASP A 670 -16.73 -17.74 -13.66
CA ASP A 670 -16.85 -18.17 -12.27
C ASP A 670 -16.56 -17.06 -11.24
N LEU A 671 -17.45 -16.97 -10.25
CA LEU A 671 -17.40 -15.98 -9.14
C LEU A 671 -16.29 -16.27 -8.11
N PHE A 672 -15.47 -17.32 -8.29
CA PHE A 672 -14.71 -17.92 -7.20
C PHE A 672 -13.17 -17.85 -7.29
N SER A 673 -12.55 -17.50 -8.41
CA SER A 673 -11.11 -17.23 -8.44
C SER A 673 -10.86 -15.75 -8.19
N MET A 674 -10.58 -15.39 -6.94
CA MET A 674 -10.51 -13.99 -6.53
C MET A 674 -9.12 -13.39 -6.60
N ASP A 675 -8.05 -14.20 -6.56
CA ASP A 675 -6.66 -13.71 -6.55
C ASP A 675 -5.65 -14.72 -7.07
N ARG A 676 -4.45 -14.23 -7.36
CA ARG A 676 -3.31 -15.04 -7.76
C ARG A 676 -2.02 -14.48 -7.17
N LYS A 677 -1.15 -15.34 -6.63
CA LYS A 677 0.19 -14.95 -6.17
C LYS A 677 1.18 -15.07 -7.31
N VAL A 678 1.85 -13.98 -7.61
CA VAL A 678 2.80 -13.90 -8.74
C VAL A 678 4.09 -13.19 -8.33
N TYR A 679 5.14 -13.34 -9.14
CA TYR A 679 6.37 -12.61 -8.99
C TYR A 679 7.02 -12.35 -10.36
N LEU A 680 7.95 -11.41 -10.39
CA LEU A 680 8.63 -10.98 -11.60
C LEU A 680 10.10 -11.45 -11.58
N VAL A 681 10.60 -11.85 -12.74
CA VAL A 681 12.03 -12.17 -12.95
C VAL A 681 12.53 -11.38 -14.13
N PHE A 682 13.66 -10.72 -13.96
CA PHE A 682 14.25 -9.80 -14.93
C PHE A 682 15.50 -10.42 -15.55
N PHE A 683 15.60 -10.29 -16.86
CA PHE A 683 16.74 -10.81 -17.63
C PHE A 683 17.30 -9.71 -18.55
N SER A 684 18.61 -9.65 -18.65
CA SER A 684 19.30 -8.95 -19.73
C SER A 684 20.28 -9.92 -20.42
N ASN A 685 20.25 -9.98 -21.75
CA ASN A 685 21.09 -10.90 -22.53
C ASN A 685 21.03 -12.37 -22.04
N LYS A 686 19.84 -12.83 -21.64
CA LYS A 686 19.56 -14.18 -21.07
C LYS A 686 20.13 -14.43 -19.68
N VAL A 687 20.74 -13.44 -19.04
CA VAL A 687 21.22 -13.54 -17.65
C VAL A 687 20.17 -12.93 -16.72
N GLN A 688 19.82 -13.63 -15.65
CA GLN A 688 18.93 -13.09 -14.63
C GLN A 688 19.65 -11.96 -13.90
N ILE A 689 19.04 -10.76 -13.90
CA ILE A 689 19.60 -9.55 -13.28
C ILE A 689 18.87 -9.18 -11.98
N ASN A 690 17.57 -9.52 -11.89
CA ASN A 690 16.76 -9.19 -10.71
C ASN A 690 15.59 -10.17 -10.54
N LYS A 691 14.96 -10.16 -9.35
CA LYS A 691 13.74 -10.90 -9.03
C LYS A 691 12.94 -10.10 -7.99
N SER A 692 11.63 -9.97 -8.18
CA SER A 692 10.75 -9.31 -7.22
C SER A 692 10.37 -10.24 -6.06
N ASP A 693 9.88 -9.64 -4.97
CA ASP A 693 9.09 -10.36 -3.98
C ASP A 693 7.78 -10.87 -4.58
N VAL A 694 7.21 -11.89 -3.95
CA VAL A 694 5.88 -12.41 -4.31
C VAL A 694 4.84 -11.38 -3.91
N PHE A 695 3.91 -11.07 -4.83
CA PHE A 695 2.77 -10.22 -4.55
C PHE A 695 1.48 -10.87 -5.01
N THR A 696 0.39 -10.48 -4.38
CA THR A 696 -0.96 -10.98 -4.70
C THR A 696 -1.66 -9.97 -5.59
N ILE A 697 -2.39 -10.47 -6.59
CA ILE A 697 -3.24 -9.67 -7.46
C ILE A 697 -4.66 -10.22 -7.42
N GLN A 698 -5.63 -9.34 -7.18
CA GLN A 698 -7.05 -9.69 -7.09
C GLN A 698 -7.74 -9.55 -8.45
N ARG A 699 -8.91 -10.15 -8.57
CA ARG A 699 -9.73 -10.06 -9.79
C ARG A 699 -10.07 -8.60 -10.12
N ASN A 700 -9.89 -8.21 -11.38
CA ASN A 700 -10.03 -6.84 -11.89
C ASN A 700 -9.07 -5.80 -11.26
N GLU A 701 -8.04 -6.25 -10.57
CA GLU A 701 -7.01 -5.38 -10.02
C GLU A 701 -5.90 -5.17 -11.03
N THR A 702 -5.29 -3.99 -10.97
CA THR A 702 -4.03 -3.69 -11.63
C THR A 702 -3.01 -3.31 -10.57
N VAL A 703 -1.96 -4.10 -10.45
CA VAL A 703 -0.83 -3.85 -9.55
C VAL A 703 0.29 -3.20 -10.34
N THR A 704 0.72 -2.02 -9.91
CA THR A 704 1.85 -1.32 -10.53
C THR A 704 3.11 -1.50 -9.67
N LYS A 705 4.22 -1.86 -10.32
CA LYS A 705 5.55 -1.98 -9.71
C LYS A 705 6.54 -1.15 -10.49
N GLU A 706 7.38 -0.39 -9.80
CA GLU A 706 8.40 0.48 -10.39
C GLU A 706 9.80 -0.12 -10.26
N TYR A 707 10.59 -0.02 -11.33
CA TYR A 707 11.95 -0.53 -11.40
C TYR A 707 12.85 0.44 -12.17
N THR A 708 14.17 0.27 -11.99
CA THR A 708 15.20 1.02 -12.70
C THR A 708 15.87 0.16 -13.77
N PHE A 709 16.40 0.80 -14.81
CA PHE A 709 17.20 0.08 -15.81
C PHE A 709 18.57 -0.37 -15.29
N ASP A 710 19.10 0.27 -14.24
CA ASP A 710 20.38 -0.06 -13.61
C ASP A 710 21.54 -0.23 -14.64
N GLY A 711 21.57 0.62 -15.66
CA GLY A 711 22.55 0.60 -16.73
C GLY A 711 22.24 -0.37 -17.88
N TYR A 712 21.18 -1.14 -17.82
CA TYR A 712 20.71 -1.99 -18.91
C TYR A 712 19.80 -1.16 -19.86
N THR A 713 19.92 -1.39 -21.15
CA THR A 713 19.08 -0.71 -22.16
C THR A 713 17.90 -1.56 -22.64
N GLU A 714 17.99 -2.86 -22.44
CA GLU A 714 16.95 -3.81 -22.77
C GLU A 714 16.85 -4.87 -21.67
N ILE A 715 15.63 -5.01 -21.14
CA ILE A 715 15.30 -5.97 -20.08
C ILE A 715 14.12 -6.80 -20.53
N THR A 716 14.22 -8.11 -20.42
CA THR A 716 13.07 -9.02 -20.54
C THR A 716 12.53 -9.33 -19.16
N VAL A 717 11.23 -9.10 -18.94
CA VAL A 717 10.54 -9.41 -17.69
C VAL A 717 9.59 -10.57 -17.90
N LEU A 718 9.72 -11.60 -17.05
CA LEU A 718 8.78 -12.73 -16.98
C LEU A 718 7.87 -12.55 -15.78
N LEU A 719 6.57 -12.75 -15.98
CA LEU A 719 5.58 -12.86 -14.92
C LEU A 719 5.33 -14.34 -14.66
N LEU A 720 5.56 -14.77 -13.43
CA LEU A 720 5.50 -16.18 -13.03
C LEU A 720 4.47 -16.38 -11.91
N ASP A 721 3.79 -17.51 -11.95
CA ASP A 721 2.96 -17.97 -10.84
C ASP A 721 3.84 -18.39 -9.64
N ALA A 722 3.50 -17.93 -8.45
CA ALA A 722 4.33 -18.20 -7.26
C ALA A 722 4.26 -19.66 -6.80
N GLN A 723 3.13 -20.35 -7.05
CA GLN A 723 2.92 -21.74 -6.63
C GLN A 723 3.42 -22.74 -7.69
N THR A 724 2.97 -22.56 -8.94
CA THR A 724 3.28 -23.51 -10.03
C THR A 724 4.59 -23.24 -10.74
N LYS A 725 5.16 -22.03 -10.57
CA LYS A 725 6.35 -21.53 -11.31
C LYS A 725 6.12 -21.39 -12.82
N GLU A 726 4.89 -21.53 -13.26
CA GLU A 726 4.50 -21.38 -14.67
C GLU A 726 4.66 -19.93 -15.14
N GLN A 727 5.19 -19.74 -16.33
CA GLN A 727 5.24 -18.42 -16.96
C GLN A 727 3.85 -18.03 -17.43
N LEU A 728 3.32 -16.95 -16.85
CA LEU A 728 2.00 -16.40 -17.18
C LEU A 728 2.09 -15.42 -18.34
N ASP A 729 3.13 -14.60 -18.35
CA ASP A 729 3.31 -13.58 -19.36
C ASP A 729 4.77 -13.13 -19.48
N ARG A 730 5.05 -12.35 -20.55
CA ARG A 730 6.38 -11.80 -20.84
C ARG A 730 6.25 -10.39 -21.42
N ALA A 731 7.16 -9.49 -21.02
CA ALA A 731 7.30 -8.16 -21.58
C ALA A 731 8.76 -7.86 -21.90
N ALA A 732 9.01 -7.12 -22.97
CA ALA A 732 10.30 -6.49 -23.24
C ALA A 732 10.21 -5.02 -22.80
N VAL A 733 11.20 -4.57 -22.05
CA VAL A 733 11.34 -3.20 -21.58
C VAL A 733 12.56 -2.61 -22.25
N ILE A 734 12.36 -1.59 -23.07
CA ILE A 734 13.42 -0.99 -23.89
C ILE A 734 13.55 0.47 -23.51
N GLN A 735 14.76 0.86 -23.09
CA GLN A 735 15.08 2.24 -22.80
C GLN A 735 15.25 3.02 -24.11
N ASN A 736 14.40 3.99 -24.35
CA ASN A 736 14.55 4.90 -25.48
C ASN A 736 15.46 6.05 -25.06
N LYS A 737 16.66 6.08 -25.64
CA LYS A 737 17.61 7.19 -25.44
C LYS A 737 17.32 8.40 -26.34
N ALA A 738 16.40 8.26 -27.31
CA ALA A 738 15.93 9.34 -28.18
C ALA A 738 14.52 9.77 -27.77
N ARG A 739 14.25 11.08 -27.74
CA ARG A 739 12.87 11.61 -27.66
C ARG A 739 12.16 11.22 -28.95
N ASP A 740 11.19 10.36 -28.88
CA ASP A 740 10.26 10.15 -29.98
C ASP A 740 9.29 11.35 -30.03
N LEU A 741 9.54 12.26 -31.00
CA LEU A 741 8.68 13.42 -31.28
C LEU A 741 7.60 13.09 -32.31
N SER A 742 7.31 11.82 -32.62
CA SER A 742 6.33 11.40 -33.63
C SER A 742 4.87 11.46 -33.17
N GLY A 743 4.55 12.31 -32.17
CA GLY A 743 3.21 12.47 -31.61
C GLY A 743 2.76 13.91 -31.38
N LEU A 744 3.22 14.86 -32.21
CA LEU A 744 2.63 16.21 -32.29
C LEU A 744 2.07 16.42 -33.68
#